data_c7541ce1af51117733149e32ff268ef1
#
_entry.id   c7541ce1af51117733149e32ff268ef1
#
_cell.length_a   1.000
_cell.length_b   1.000
_cell.length_c   1.000
_cell.angle_alpha   90.00
_cell.angle_beta   90.00
_cell.angle_gamma   90.00
#
_symmetry.space_group_name_H-M   'P 1'
#
loop_
_entity.id
_entity.type
_entity.pdbx_description
1 polymer ?
#
loop_
_entity_poly.entity_id
_entity_poly.type
_entity_poly.pdbx_seq_one_letter_code
_entity_poly.pdbx_strand_id
1 'polypeptide(L)'
;MKRVKHTLLYLLAAGAMLLTGCSDDFFGDKTEQHDSNRIQLSSDIDQLAVTRVNDNGFCNGDVMGVYIVDYEGNKPGTLKVNGNRGDNVRHTFDEPNYKWNSAYDLFWKDKHTHIDVYGYYPFANPESIEDYQFEVQKDQSKATENGEMGGYEASDFLWGKVSDVAPTTSVIRLPMAHRMSNARVTLIQGSGFAEGEWANLEKIVLTANVARKASINLSTGDIKTAGAVENTMTIPSRTNDEWRTIVVPQTVAAGTTLFSITIGGVPYKFTKNEAFTYVSGKMMNFGIKVDKQTGSGAYKLTLVSESITPWENDLVSHDATAKEYIVINSTPGGLKNAITAANKDYTQVRNLKITGQINAKDFYFMRDSMLRLSALNLKEVRIKGWGKNEENEENMDDQIPNSAFYFIQTVGGSNSLNRIVLPDTLKSIGSNAFYGCKYLSGSLIIPEGVTEIKRGAFNGCIGLNGILSLPSTLKKLGNRGEDDMGDEGTDYYGGVFQNCRNLTGNLILPDNLELIRGYCFSGCSGLYGELRLPAKLKRMGNCAFSSCSGFTGSLSIPQGITALPSEAFHNCGFNGTLTLHNGITNIANDAFANCHFKGELHLPKSLKVISENAFCNNDFSGTLTLPSTLTHIGSNAFAYNWRLMGILDIPQEVESIGENAFSNCKMLEGIIFPESMETIRQGAFNECYGINSITVSYTHLRAHET
;
A
#
# COMPACT_ATOMS: atom_id res chain seq x y z
N MET A 1 -46.73 -28.27 -7.11
CA MET A 1 -47.12 -26.87 -6.98
C MET A 1 -46.31 -26.12 -5.90
N LYS A 2 -45.01 -26.37 -5.77
CA LYS A 2 -44.14 -25.67 -4.80
C LYS A 2 -42.80 -25.18 -5.42
N ARG A 3 -42.65 -25.20 -6.76
CA ARG A 3 -41.42 -24.78 -7.47
C ARG A 3 -41.57 -23.52 -8.32
N VAL A 4 -42.74 -22.88 -8.34
CA VAL A 4 -43.02 -21.72 -9.20
C VAL A 4 -42.96 -20.37 -8.44
N LYS A 5 -42.85 -20.38 -7.09
CA LYS A 5 -42.85 -19.14 -6.29
C LYS A 5 -41.47 -18.51 -6.06
N HIS A 6 -40.39 -19.22 -6.32
CA HIS A 6 -39.04 -18.66 -6.13
C HIS A 6 -38.46 -17.98 -7.37
N THR A 7 -38.94 -18.30 -8.56
CA THR A 7 -38.46 -17.67 -9.81
C THR A 7 -39.06 -16.28 -10.09
N LEU A 8 -40.21 -15.98 -9.48
CA LEU A 8 -40.85 -14.66 -9.66
C LEU A 8 -40.28 -13.56 -8.74
N LEU A 9 -39.61 -13.93 -7.66
CA LEU A 9 -38.98 -12.97 -6.73
C LEU A 9 -37.62 -12.46 -7.25
N TYR A 10 -36.93 -13.24 -8.08
CA TYR A 10 -35.66 -12.83 -8.70
C TYR A 10 -35.83 -11.94 -9.94
N LEU A 11 -36.97 -12.01 -10.62
CA LEU A 11 -37.27 -11.16 -11.78
C LEU A 11 -37.79 -9.77 -11.39
N LEU A 12 -38.30 -9.59 -10.16
CA LEU A 12 -38.71 -8.26 -9.66
C LEU A 12 -37.54 -7.48 -9.03
N ALA A 13 -36.45 -8.13 -8.65
CA ALA A 13 -35.23 -7.46 -8.19
C ALA A 13 -34.33 -6.98 -9.33
N ALA A 14 -34.41 -7.61 -10.52
CA ALA A 14 -33.63 -7.22 -11.69
C ALA A 14 -34.28 -6.10 -12.55
N GLY A 15 -35.56 -5.83 -12.35
CA GLY A 15 -36.29 -4.80 -13.10
C GLY A 15 -36.30 -3.39 -12.50
N ALA A 16 -35.75 -3.22 -11.29
CA ALA A 16 -35.73 -1.93 -10.58
C ALA A 16 -34.39 -1.18 -10.67
N MET A 17 -33.39 -1.72 -11.38
CA MET A 17 -32.05 -1.11 -11.49
C MET A 17 -31.77 -0.38 -12.81
N LEU A 18 -32.79 -0.13 -13.65
CA LEU A 18 -32.59 0.44 -14.99
C LEU A 18 -33.15 1.85 -15.20
N LEU A 19 -33.54 2.57 -14.17
CA LEU A 19 -34.00 3.97 -14.34
C LEU A 19 -33.68 4.83 -13.11
N THR A 20 -32.38 5.11 -12.85
CA THR A 20 -32.05 6.39 -12.20
C THR A 20 -30.66 6.80 -12.68
N GLY A 21 -30.62 7.93 -13.38
CA GLY A 21 -29.41 8.63 -13.74
C GLY A 21 -28.64 9.07 -12.51
N CYS A 22 -27.36 9.33 -12.71
CA CYS A 22 -26.37 9.88 -11.79
C CYS A 22 -26.98 10.64 -10.59
N SER A 23 -27.04 10.02 -9.46
CA SER A 23 -27.03 10.66 -8.15
C SER A 23 -26.21 9.78 -7.20
N ASP A 24 -25.24 10.43 -6.56
CA ASP A 24 -24.33 9.88 -5.58
C ASP A 24 -25.05 9.44 -4.30
N ASP A 25 -25.83 8.35 -4.31
CA ASP A 25 -26.44 7.86 -3.08
C ASP A 25 -26.72 6.35 -3.16
N PHE A 26 -25.69 5.52 -2.98
CA PHE A 26 -25.91 4.10 -2.78
C PHE A 26 -24.99 3.43 -1.74
N PHE A 27 -24.72 4.10 -0.64
CA PHE A 27 -24.41 3.47 0.64
C PHE A 27 -24.93 4.41 1.74
N GLY A 28 -26.03 4.00 2.35
CA GLY A 28 -26.55 4.69 3.53
C GLY A 28 -25.61 4.47 4.71
N ASP A 29 -24.61 5.32 4.82
CA ASP A 29 -24.00 5.68 6.08
C ASP A 29 -24.30 7.17 6.29
N LYS A 30 -24.56 7.55 7.53
CA LYS A 30 -24.94 8.90 7.89
C LYS A 30 -23.92 9.86 7.26
N THR A 31 -24.33 10.63 6.25
CA THR A 31 -23.54 11.70 5.69
C THR A 31 -23.26 12.71 6.79
N GLU A 32 -22.05 12.65 7.38
CA GLU A 32 -21.45 13.86 7.89
C GLU A 32 -21.36 14.79 6.67
N GLN A 33 -22.06 15.89 6.73
CA GLN A 33 -22.01 16.97 5.75
C GLN A 33 -20.55 17.42 5.70
N HIS A 34 -19.77 16.93 4.72
CA HIS A 34 -18.38 17.36 4.53
C HIS A 34 -18.41 18.86 4.22
N ASP A 35 -18.01 19.65 5.20
CA ASP A 35 -17.77 21.06 4.99
C ASP A 35 -16.61 21.17 3.98
N SER A 36 -16.91 21.63 2.77
CA SER A 36 -15.96 21.71 1.63
C SER A 36 -14.78 22.66 1.90
N ASN A 37 -14.75 23.30 3.06
CA ASN A 37 -13.69 24.22 3.49
C ASN A 37 -12.79 23.65 4.60
N ARG A 38 -12.98 22.39 5.01
CA ARG A 38 -12.21 21.76 6.08
C ARG A 38 -10.90 21.16 5.56
N ILE A 39 -9.79 21.36 6.27
CA ILE A 39 -8.50 20.74 6.03
C ILE A 39 -8.50 19.35 6.67
N GLN A 40 -8.29 18.31 5.87
CA GLN A 40 -8.18 16.93 6.33
C GLN A 40 -6.74 16.44 6.18
N LEU A 41 -6.21 15.79 7.21
CA LEU A 41 -4.84 15.29 7.24
C LEU A 41 -4.81 13.77 7.44
N SER A 42 -3.90 13.14 6.75
CA SER A 42 -3.40 11.80 7.08
C SER A 42 -1.88 11.85 7.22
N SER A 43 -1.28 10.96 7.97
CA SER A 43 0.16 10.82 7.99
C SER A 43 0.57 9.38 7.72
N ASP A 44 1.60 9.24 6.87
CA ASP A 44 2.29 7.99 6.61
C ASP A 44 3.75 8.18 7.00
N ILE A 45 4.42 7.12 7.46
CA ILE A 45 5.86 7.17 7.71
C ILE A 45 6.61 6.78 6.43
N ASP A 46 7.59 7.61 6.02
CA ASP A 46 8.15 7.69 4.66
C ASP A 46 8.79 6.40 4.13
N GLN A 47 8.52 6.19 2.85
CA GLN A 47 9.19 5.36 1.82
C GLN A 47 9.78 4.02 2.27
N LEU A 48 9.09 2.95 1.98
CA LEU A 48 9.46 1.53 1.96
C LEU A 48 9.08 0.68 3.16
N ALA A 49 8.56 1.23 4.22
CA ALA A 49 8.11 0.40 5.32
C ALA A 49 7.00 1.07 6.12
N VAL A 50 5.97 0.35 6.40
CA VAL A 50 4.99 0.72 7.43
C VAL A 50 5.70 0.61 8.77
N THR A 51 6.01 1.72 9.40
CA THR A 51 6.54 1.71 10.76
C THR A 51 5.52 2.32 11.69
N ARG A 52 5.15 1.56 12.67
CA ARG A 52 4.58 2.11 13.90
C ARG A 52 5.71 2.69 14.73
N VAL A 53 5.35 3.55 15.63
CA VAL A 53 6.21 3.93 16.75
C VAL A 53 6.72 2.69 17.51
N ASN A 54 6.14 1.52 17.31
CA ASN A 54 6.58 0.22 17.82
C ASN A 54 6.86 -0.80 16.73
N ASP A 55 7.71 -0.49 15.74
CA ASP A 55 8.06 -1.35 14.60
C ASP A 55 6.88 -1.74 13.67
N ASN A 56 5.65 -1.24 13.89
CA ASN A 56 4.44 -1.60 13.13
C ASN A 56 3.56 -0.38 12.71
N GLY A 57 3.97 0.89 12.88
CA GLY A 57 3.24 2.14 12.57
C GLY A 57 2.65 2.80 13.82
N PHE A 58 1.71 3.72 13.66
CA PHE A 58 1.05 4.38 14.78
C PHE A 58 0.04 3.46 15.49
N CYS A 59 -0.01 3.53 16.82
CA CYS A 59 -0.96 2.81 17.65
C CYS A 59 -2.20 3.65 17.96
N ASN A 60 -3.30 2.99 18.33
CA ASN A 60 -4.48 3.70 18.80
C ASN A 60 -4.14 4.61 20.00
N GLY A 61 -4.45 5.90 19.84
CA GLY A 61 -4.15 6.91 20.87
C GLY A 61 -2.81 7.59 20.71
N ASP A 62 -1.95 7.21 19.76
CA ASP A 62 -0.74 7.95 19.42
C ASP A 62 -1.07 9.39 19.06
N VAL A 63 -0.19 10.32 19.46
CA VAL A 63 -0.44 11.75 19.30
C VAL A 63 0.71 12.44 18.60
N MET A 64 0.40 13.13 17.50
CA MET A 64 1.34 14.03 16.83
C MET A 64 0.96 15.50 16.96
N GLY A 65 1.94 16.38 16.87
CA GLY A 65 1.76 17.82 16.76
C GLY A 65 1.80 18.28 15.31
N VAL A 66 0.84 19.10 14.92
CA VAL A 66 0.74 19.63 13.56
C VAL A 66 0.74 21.15 13.57
N TYR A 67 1.54 21.74 12.70
CA TYR A 67 1.50 23.16 12.39
C TYR A 67 1.05 23.36 10.95
N ILE A 68 0.24 24.41 10.73
CA ILE A 68 -0.21 24.83 9.39
C ILE A 68 0.17 26.29 9.20
N VAL A 69 0.95 26.58 8.17
CA VAL A 69 1.50 27.90 7.89
C VAL A 69 0.98 28.39 6.54
N ASP A 70 0.33 29.54 6.53
CA ASP A 70 -0.16 30.18 5.31
C ASP A 70 0.98 30.75 4.46
N TYR A 71 0.80 30.74 3.16
CA TYR A 71 1.61 31.49 2.22
C TYR A 71 1.25 32.97 2.22
N GLU A 72 2.25 33.83 2.07
CA GLU A 72 2.09 35.27 1.83
C GLU A 72 2.28 35.55 0.32
N GLY A 73 1.17 35.55 -0.41
CA GLY A 73 1.20 35.52 -1.87
C GLY A 73 1.77 34.19 -2.38
N ASN A 74 2.88 34.23 -3.15
CA ASN A 74 3.55 33.03 -3.66
C ASN A 74 4.78 32.59 -2.83
N LYS A 75 4.93 33.11 -1.60
CA LYS A 75 6.06 32.77 -0.74
C LYS A 75 5.59 32.01 0.48
N PRO A 76 6.28 30.93 0.89
CA PRO A 76 5.98 30.23 2.12
C PRO A 76 6.10 31.17 3.34
N GLY A 77 5.14 31.08 4.23
CA GLY A 77 5.22 31.77 5.53
C GLY A 77 6.31 31.14 6.43
N THR A 78 6.66 31.82 7.49
CA THR A 78 7.63 31.32 8.47
C THR A 78 6.91 30.57 9.59
N LEU A 79 7.33 29.33 9.86
CA LEU A 79 6.83 28.54 10.97
C LEU A 79 7.21 29.20 12.30
N LYS A 80 6.26 29.40 13.21
CA LYS A 80 6.41 30.00 14.53
C LYS A 80 5.84 29.05 15.58
N VAL A 81 6.20 29.28 16.84
CA VAL A 81 5.59 28.56 17.98
C VAL A 81 4.09 28.86 18.05
N ASN A 82 3.72 30.14 17.86
CA ASN A 82 2.34 30.60 17.86
C ASN A 82 2.10 31.61 16.73
N GLY A 83 0.84 31.72 16.28
CA GLY A 83 0.43 32.69 15.27
C GLY A 83 0.45 32.15 13.86
N ASN A 84 0.47 30.82 13.69
CA ASN A 84 0.22 30.13 12.43
C ASN A 84 -1.29 29.91 12.27
N ARG A 85 -1.72 29.38 11.14
CA ARG A 85 -3.12 28.94 10.94
C ARG A 85 -3.49 27.79 11.87
N GLY A 86 -2.61 26.81 12.02
CA GLY A 86 -2.67 25.75 13.01
C GLY A 86 -1.41 25.77 13.86
N ASP A 87 -1.57 26.02 15.18
CA ASP A 87 -0.48 26.08 16.14
C ASP A 87 -0.44 24.77 16.95
N ASN A 88 0.54 23.93 16.67
CA ASN A 88 0.77 22.68 17.39
C ASN A 88 -0.52 21.88 17.65
N VAL A 89 -1.32 21.74 16.62
CA VAL A 89 -2.64 21.10 16.73
C VAL A 89 -2.46 19.62 17.03
N ARG A 90 -3.01 19.21 18.15
CA ARG A 90 -2.98 17.81 18.57
C ARG A 90 -3.82 16.95 17.62
N HIS A 91 -3.19 15.94 17.01
CA HIS A 91 -3.86 14.92 16.24
C HIS A 91 -3.67 13.56 16.92
N THR A 92 -4.77 12.86 17.19
CA THR A 92 -4.76 11.56 17.84
C THR A 92 -5.11 10.47 16.83
N PHE A 93 -4.31 9.43 16.78
CA PHE A 93 -4.52 8.31 15.87
C PHE A 93 -5.65 7.40 16.36
N ASP A 94 -6.59 7.13 15.49
CA ASP A 94 -7.72 6.23 15.69
C ASP A 94 -7.47 4.97 14.84
N GLU A 95 -6.87 3.95 15.46
CA GLU A 95 -6.49 2.71 14.78
C GLU A 95 -7.67 1.96 14.16
N PRO A 96 -8.84 1.83 14.80
CA PRO A 96 -10.00 1.19 14.21
C PRO A 96 -10.48 1.80 12.89
N ASN A 97 -10.34 3.12 12.75
CA ASN A 97 -10.78 3.86 11.57
C ASN A 97 -9.63 4.33 10.68
N TYR A 98 -8.40 4.04 11.06
CA TYR A 98 -7.17 4.42 10.35
C TYR A 98 -7.13 5.91 9.98
N LYS A 99 -7.46 6.77 10.92
CA LYS A 99 -7.49 8.22 10.70
C LYS A 99 -6.87 8.99 11.87
N TRP A 100 -6.39 10.17 11.57
CA TRP A 100 -5.97 11.14 12.56
C TRP A 100 -7.14 12.08 12.89
N ASN A 101 -7.53 12.09 14.16
CA ASN A 101 -8.56 12.98 14.67
C ASN A 101 -7.91 14.24 15.20
N SER A 102 -8.17 15.38 14.58
CA SER A 102 -7.73 16.68 15.05
C SER A 102 -8.47 17.09 16.31
N ALA A 103 -7.78 17.75 17.25
CA ALA A 103 -8.38 18.27 18.48
C ALA A 103 -9.49 19.31 18.21
N TYR A 104 -9.44 19.99 17.08
CA TYR A 104 -10.47 20.89 16.58
C TYR A 104 -10.41 20.99 15.05
N ASP A 105 -11.51 21.45 14.43
CA ASP A 105 -11.60 21.58 12.99
C ASP A 105 -10.70 22.69 12.45
N LEU A 106 -9.95 22.36 11.42
CA LEU A 106 -9.07 23.26 10.70
C LEU A 106 -9.69 23.61 9.36
N PHE A 107 -9.70 24.89 9.01
CA PHE A 107 -10.33 25.39 7.79
C PHE A 107 -9.34 26.14 6.90
N TRP A 108 -9.55 26.09 5.59
CA TRP A 108 -8.87 26.93 4.62
C TRP A 108 -9.19 28.40 4.86
N LYS A 109 -8.21 29.28 4.69
CA LYS A 109 -8.41 30.73 4.81
C LYS A 109 -9.37 31.25 3.74
N ASP A 110 -9.12 30.83 2.53
CA ASP A 110 -9.85 31.17 1.33
C ASP A 110 -9.56 30.10 0.23
N LYS A 111 -10.05 30.32 -0.99
CA LYS A 111 -9.87 29.39 -2.13
C LYS A 111 -8.51 29.54 -2.84
N HIS A 112 -7.62 30.38 -2.37
CA HIS A 112 -6.38 30.75 -3.07
C HIS A 112 -5.13 30.66 -2.21
N THR A 113 -5.26 30.74 -0.89
CA THR A 113 -4.10 30.74 0.01
C THR A 113 -3.57 29.32 0.16
N HIS A 114 -2.35 29.10 -0.32
CA HIS A 114 -1.60 27.86 -0.12
C HIS A 114 -1.09 27.73 1.31
N ILE A 115 -0.76 26.53 1.72
CA ILE A 115 -0.23 26.25 3.05
C ILE A 115 0.98 25.32 2.99
N ASP A 116 1.86 25.45 3.99
CA ASP A 116 2.80 24.41 4.40
C ASP A 116 2.23 23.69 5.62
N VAL A 117 2.34 22.36 5.66
CA VAL A 117 1.96 21.52 6.78
C VAL A 117 3.20 20.85 7.35
N TYR A 118 3.42 20.98 8.65
CA TYR A 118 4.50 20.37 9.40
C TYR A 118 3.93 19.43 10.44
N GLY A 119 4.51 18.24 10.59
CA GLY A 119 4.15 17.31 11.64
C GLY A 119 5.36 16.75 12.36
N TYR A 120 5.18 16.43 13.64
CA TYR A 120 6.18 15.75 14.44
C TYR A 120 5.55 14.83 15.48
N TYR A 121 6.27 13.81 15.85
CA TYR A 121 5.88 12.84 16.86
C TYR A 121 7.09 12.50 17.74
N PRO A 122 6.90 12.26 19.04
CA PRO A 122 5.65 12.34 19.79
C PRO A 122 5.20 13.81 20.05
N PHE A 123 3.90 13.98 20.30
CA PHE A 123 3.34 15.29 20.64
C PHE A 123 3.98 15.87 21.92
N ALA A 124 4.34 17.12 21.85
CA ALA A 124 4.83 17.90 22.99
C ALA A 124 4.40 19.39 22.85
N ASN A 125 4.86 20.24 23.72
CA ASN A 125 4.65 21.69 23.65
C ASN A 125 6.01 22.38 23.43
N PRO A 126 6.48 22.54 22.18
CA PRO A 126 7.74 23.19 21.88
C PRO A 126 7.76 24.66 22.34
N GLU A 127 8.82 25.07 23.02
CA GLU A 127 9.09 26.46 23.37
C GLU A 127 9.85 27.20 22.26
N SER A 128 10.46 26.44 21.32
CA SER A 128 11.20 26.93 20.16
C SER A 128 10.98 26.06 18.96
N ILE A 129 10.86 26.64 17.76
CA ILE A 129 10.84 25.93 16.47
C ILE A 129 12.25 25.51 16.05
N GLU A 130 13.25 26.35 16.29
CA GLU A 130 14.62 26.14 15.82
C GLU A 130 15.43 25.23 16.75
N ASP A 131 15.02 25.15 18.02
CA ASP A 131 15.74 24.45 19.08
C ASP A 131 14.76 23.68 20.00
N TYR A 132 13.97 22.79 19.41
CA TYR A 132 13.13 21.89 20.18
C TYR A 132 13.99 20.83 20.87
N GLN A 133 13.89 20.76 22.20
CA GLN A 133 14.67 19.83 23.02
C GLN A 133 13.98 18.47 23.09
N PHE A 134 14.66 17.42 22.64
CA PHE A 134 14.19 16.03 22.69
C PHE A 134 15.19 15.15 23.44
N GLU A 135 14.71 14.19 24.21
CA GLU A 135 15.56 13.29 24.97
C GLU A 135 15.16 11.82 24.77
N VAL A 136 16.10 11.04 24.27
CA VAL A 136 15.99 9.58 24.16
C VAL A 136 15.99 8.95 25.54
N GLN A 137 15.07 8.03 25.82
CA GLN A 137 14.93 7.40 27.12
C GLN A 137 16.18 6.57 27.47
N LYS A 138 16.58 6.65 28.75
CA LYS A 138 17.73 5.91 29.27
C LYS A 138 17.45 4.40 29.34
N ASP A 139 16.26 4.05 29.75
CA ASP A 139 15.76 2.66 29.80
C ASP A 139 14.73 2.45 28.69
N GLN A 140 15.16 1.85 27.61
CA GLN A 140 14.31 1.52 26.46
C GLN A 140 13.67 0.12 26.56
N SER A 141 13.91 -0.60 27.65
CA SER A 141 13.30 -1.91 27.90
C SER A 141 11.86 -1.82 28.47
N LYS A 142 11.48 -0.66 28.98
CA LYS A 142 10.12 -0.44 29.52
C LYS A 142 9.08 -0.57 28.41
N ALA A 143 8.09 -1.41 28.66
CA ALA A 143 6.95 -1.58 27.77
C ALA A 143 5.97 -0.40 27.85
N THR A 144 5.19 -0.19 26.80
CA THR A 144 4.04 0.72 26.81
C THR A 144 2.95 0.15 27.71
N GLU A 145 2.57 0.86 28.77
CA GLU A 145 1.55 0.46 29.73
C GLU A 145 0.61 1.61 30.06
N ASN A 146 -0.68 1.32 30.28
CA ASN A 146 -1.70 2.25 30.78
C ASN A 146 -1.80 3.58 30.00
N GLY A 147 -1.45 3.59 28.69
CA GLY A 147 -1.47 4.77 27.86
C GLY A 147 -0.20 5.63 27.94
N GLU A 148 0.81 5.22 28.73
CA GLU A 148 2.15 5.79 28.69
C GLU A 148 3.03 5.05 27.70
N MET A 149 3.73 5.77 26.82
CA MET A 149 4.65 5.18 25.85
C MET A 149 5.80 4.46 26.53
N GLY A 150 6.18 3.30 26.00
CA GLY A 150 7.36 2.57 26.40
C GLY A 150 8.66 3.34 26.12
N GLY A 151 9.75 2.93 26.74
CA GLY A 151 11.01 3.63 26.62
C GLY A 151 11.58 3.66 25.19
N TYR A 152 11.34 2.61 24.41
CA TYR A 152 11.78 2.53 23.01
C TYR A 152 10.92 3.46 22.14
N GLU A 153 9.59 3.36 22.23
CA GLU A 153 8.64 4.17 21.46
C GLU A 153 8.78 5.68 21.79
N ALA A 154 8.94 6.02 23.08
CA ALA A 154 9.17 7.40 23.51
C ALA A 154 10.52 7.97 23.07
N SER A 155 11.43 7.13 22.59
CA SER A 155 12.75 7.55 22.07
C SER A 155 12.74 7.81 20.57
N ASP A 156 11.68 7.43 19.87
CA ASP A 156 11.58 7.63 18.42
C ASP A 156 10.99 9.02 18.10
N PHE A 157 11.71 9.77 17.30
CA PHE A 157 11.26 11.08 16.84
C PHE A 157 11.01 11.05 15.34
N LEU A 158 9.77 11.31 14.97
CA LEU A 158 9.35 11.42 13.58
C LEU A 158 9.10 12.89 13.22
N TRP A 159 9.43 13.25 11.99
CA TRP A 159 9.15 14.56 11.44
C TRP A 159 8.78 14.46 9.96
N GLY A 160 7.83 15.32 9.54
CA GLY A 160 7.41 15.41 8.16
C GLY A 160 6.96 16.80 7.75
N LYS A 161 7.01 17.08 6.46
CA LYS A 161 6.56 18.34 5.87
C LYS A 161 5.93 18.09 4.50
N VAL A 162 4.83 18.81 4.24
CA VAL A 162 4.26 18.98 2.89
C VAL A 162 4.18 20.46 2.62
N SER A 163 4.72 20.90 1.48
CA SER A 163 4.79 22.31 1.11
C SER A 163 3.89 22.63 -0.06
N ASP A 164 3.48 23.90 -0.16
CA ASP A 164 2.79 24.48 -1.30
C ASP A 164 1.45 23.77 -1.63
N VAL A 165 0.70 23.42 -0.58
CA VAL A 165 -0.60 22.76 -0.75
C VAL A 165 -1.66 23.80 -1.09
N ALA A 166 -2.24 23.69 -2.28
CA ALA A 166 -3.41 24.47 -2.69
C ALA A 166 -4.66 24.02 -1.95
N PRO A 167 -5.65 24.89 -1.73
CA PRO A 167 -6.93 24.52 -1.14
C PRO A 167 -7.57 23.33 -1.87
N THR A 168 -7.89 22.29 -1.11
CA THR A 168 -8.41 21.03 -1.63
C THR A 168 -9.44 20.43 -0.67
N THR A 169 -10.35 19.63 -1.19
CA THR A 169 -11.25 18.76 -0.41
C THR A 169 -10.65 17.38 -0.16
N SER A 170 -9.52 17.06 -0.82
CA SER A 170 -8.80 15.81 -0.62
C SER A 170 -8.02 15.83 0.69
N VAL A 171 -7.78 14.65 1.26
CA VAL A 171 -6.94 14.47 2.45
C VAL A 171 -5.49 14.79 2.09
N ILE A 172 -4.87 15.72 2.84
CA ILE A 172 -3.45 16.05 2.72
C ILE A 172 -2.64 14.96 3.43
N ARG A 173 -1.76 14.30 2.71
CA ARG A 173 -0.87 13.26 3.26
C ARG A 173 0.43 13.88 3.71
N LEU A 174 0.76 13.67 4.98
CA LEU A 174 1.97 14.16 5.62
C LEU A 174 2.97 13.00 5.78
N PRO A 175 4.02 12.92 4.95
CA PRO A 175 5.03 11.87 5.07
C PRO A 175 5.90 12.12 6.32
N MET A 176 5.88 11.18 7.27
CA MET A 176 6.67 11.23 8.49
C MET A 176 7.90 10.33 8.33
N ALA A 177 9.08 10.81 8.69
CA ALA A 177 10.33 10.06 8.63
C ALA A 177 11.02 10.02 10.00
N HIS A 178 11.64 8.87 10.31
CA HIS A 178 12.49 8.74 11.50
C HIS A 178 13.65 9.73 11.44
N ARG A 179 13.90 10.41 12.52
CA ARG A 179 15.01 11.37 12.64
C ARG A 179 16.09 10.91 13.62
N MET A 180 15.81 9.91 14.46
CA MET A 180 16.80 9.24 15.29
C MET A 180 17.56 8.18 14.49
N SER A 181 18.56 7.56 15.08
CA SER A 181 19.26 6.36 14.56
C SER A 181 18.80 5.13 15.33
N ASN A 182 18.69 4.00 14.67
CA ASN A 182 18.43 2.71 15.31
C ASN A 182 19.71 1.88 15.31
N ALA A 183 20.15 1.35 16.44
CA ALA A 183 21.26 0.41 16.54
C ALA A 183 20.72 -0.99 16.83
N ARG A 184 21.11 -1.94 16.00
CA ARG A 184 20.75 -3.35 16.09
C ARG A 184 22.00 -4.18 16.32
N VAL A 185 22.06 -4.92 17.42
CA VAL A 185 23.16 -5.80 17.78
C VAL A 185 22.68 -7.23 17.79
N THR A 186 23.29 -8.09 16.98
CA THR A 186 23.04 -9.54 16.96
C THR A 186 24.26 -10.28 17.47
N LEU A 187 24.11 -11.05 18.55
CA LEU A 187 25.13 -11.94 19.05
C LEU A 187 25.03 -13.29 18.34
N ILE A 188 26.12 -13.74 17.76
CA ILE A 188 26.19 -14.96 16.95
C ILE A 188 27.01 -15.99 17.71
N GLN A 189 26.41 -17.16 17.95
CA GLN A 189 27.15 -18.28 18.59
C GLN A 189 28.37 -18.69 17.76
N GLY A 190 29.51 -18.66 18.39
CA GLY A 190 30.78 -19.15 17.85
C GLY A 190 31.15 -20.55 18.34
N SER A 191 32.46 -20.82 18.48
CA SER A 191 32.99 -22.08 18.95
C SER A 191 33.08 -22.17 20.49
N GLY A 192 33.28 -23.38 21.02
CA GLY A 192 33.59 -23.64 22.43
C GLY A 192 32.40 -23.81 23.38
N PHE A 193 31.15 -23.71 22.89
CA PHE A 193 29.93 -23.94 23.67
C PHE A 193 29.52 -25.42 23.64
N ALA A 194 29.07 -25.94 24.76
CA ALA A 194 28.40 -27.23 24.81
C ALA A 194 26.98 -27.15 24.19
N GLU A 195 26.42 -28.33 23.88
CA GLU A 195 25.06 -28.40 23.35
C GLU A 195 24.02 -27.76 24.32
N GLY A 196 23.21 -26.83 23.81
CA GLY A 196 22.21 -26.08 24.59
C GLY A 196 22.77 -24.98 25.50
N GLU A 197 24.09 -24.89 25.70
CA GLU A 197 24.68 -23.89 26.60
C GLU A 197 24.41 -22.45 26.14
N TRP A 198 24.51 -22.16 24.82
CA TRP A 198 24.26 -20.82 24.25
C TRP A 198 22.85 -20.31 24.51
N ALA A 199 21.86 -21.18 24.36
CA ALA A 199 20.45 -20.82 24.55
C ALA A 199 20.10 -20.48 26.01
N ASN A 200 20.80 -21.08 26.96
CA ASN A 200 20.58 -20.88 28.41
C ASN A 200 21.50 -19.81 29.02
N LEU A 201 22.40 -19.23 28.21
CA LEU A 201 23.36 -18.25 28.70
C LEU A 201 22.69 -16.89 28.82
N GLU A 202 22.76 -16.24 29.99
CA GLU A 202 22.33 -14.88 30.18
C GLU A 202 23.19 -13.92 29.34
N LYS A 203 22.53 -13.08 28.54
CA LYS A 203 23.16 -12.11 27.67
C LYS A 203 22.47 -10.75 27.81
N ILE A 204 23.22 -9.68 28.07
CA ILE A 204 22.73 -8.31 28.19
C ILE A 204 23.61 -7.43 27.31
N VAL A 205 23.01 -6.58 26.49
CA VAL A 205 23.72 -5.61 25.66
C VAL A 205 23.25 -4.20 26.04
N LEU A 206 24.20 -3.31 26.26
CA LEU A 206 23.97 -1.89 26.54
C LEU A 206 24.72 -1.05 25.53
N THR A 207 24.11 0.02 25.02
CA THR A 207 24.81 1.04 24.24
C THR A 207 25.58 1.95 25.20
N ALA A 208 26.81 2.31 24.85
CA ALA A 208 27.69 3.09 25.71
C ALA A 208 28.17 4.37 25.00
N ASN A 209 28.54 5.37 25.80
CA ASN A 209 29.17 6.61 25.35
C ASN A 209 28.37 7.40 24.30
N VAL A 210 27.07 7.49 24.46
CA VAL A 210 26.19 8.26 23.60
C VAL A 210 25.46 9.37 24.34
N ALA A 211 25.33 10.54 23.73
CA ALA A 211 24.46 11.59 24.24
C ALA A 211 22.99 11.23 23.97
N ARG A 212 22.11 11.50 24.91
CA ARG A 212 20.67 11.21 24.84
C ARG A 212 19.82 12.40 24.42
N LYS A 213 20.36 13.62 24.52
CA LYS A 213 19.63 14.85 24.19
C LYS A 213 19.92 15.29 22.76
N ALA A 214 18.90 15.77 22.11
CA ALA A 214 18.93 16.36 20.78
C ALA A 214 18.27 17.73 20.77
N SER A 215 18.83 18.65 19.99
CA SER A 215 18.20 19.90 19.57
C SER A 215 17.67 19.71 18.16
N ILE A 216 16.40 19.93 17.94
CA ILE A 216 15.69 19.65 16.68
C ILE A 216 15.10 20.94 16.12
N ASN A 217 15.37 21.22 14.84
CA ASN A 217 14.71 22.29 14.12
C ASN A 217 13.41 21.75 13.49
N LEU A 218 12.26 22.14 14.02
CA LEU A 218 10.94 21.68 13.56
C LEU A 218 10.56 22.22 12.17
N SER A 219 11.23 23.27 11.67
CA SER A 219 10.98 23.79 10.32
C SER A 219 11.69 22.99 9.21
N THR A 220 12.81 22.31 9.55
CA THR A 220 13.64 21.54 8.61
C THR A 220 13.74 20.07 8.94
N GLY A 221 13.46 19.67 10.18
CA GLY A 221 13.67 18.32 10.69
C GLY A 221 15.15 17.98 10.97
N ASP A 222 16.03 18.99 10.96
CA ASP A 222 17.44 18.80 11.27
C ASP A 222 17.65 18.53 12.76
N ILE A 223 18.57 17.60 13.06
CA ILE A 223 18.92 17.20 14.42
C ILE A 223 20.38 17.54 14.72
N LYS A 224 20.61 18.10 15.90
CA LYS A 224 21.94 18.28 16.47
C LYS A 224 22.01 17.59 17.82
N THR A 225 23.07 16.86 18.06
CA THR A 225 23.35 16.24 19.35
C THR A 225 23.54 17.33 20.40
N ALA A 226 22.89 17.18 21.55
CA ALA A 226 22.97 18.11 22.69
C ALA A 226 23.27 17.32 23.97
N GLY A 227 23.71 18.06 25.00
CA GLY A 227 23.96 17.49 26.33
C GLY A 227 25.22 16.65 26.47
N ALA A 228 25.39 16.09 27.67
CA ALA A 228 26.56 15.25 28.00
C ALA A 228 26.41 13.81 27.49
N VAL A 229 27.55 13.21 27.21
CA VAL A 229 27.62 11.78 26.87
C VAL A 229 27.34 10.92 28.10
N GLU A 230 26.46 9.94 27.99
CA GLU A 230 26.19 8.94 29.03
C GLU A 230 26.91 7.63 28.78
N ASN A 231 27.27 6.93 29.86
CA ASN A 231 28.08 5.74 29.71
C ASN A 231 27.33 4.52 29.18
N THR A 232 26.03 4.39 29.49
CA THR A 232 25.25 3.22 29.07
C THR A 232 23.77 3.57 28.86
N MET A 233 23.18 2.87 27.91
CA MET A 233 21.74 2.82 27.70
C MET A 233 21.30 1.37 27.60
N THR A 234 20.16 1.06 28.18
CA THR A 234 19.58 -0.28 28.09
C THR A 234 18.99 -0.50 26.70
N ILE A 235 19.35 -1.60 26.07
CA ILE A 235 18.85 -2.02 24.78
C ILE A 235 17.82 -3.14 25.01
N PRO A 236 16.55 -2.97 24.62
CA PRO A 236 15.55 -4.03 24.77
C PRO A 236 15.93 -5.26 23.94
N SER A 237 15.84 -6.44 24.55
CA SER A 237 15.98 -7.70 23.83
C SER A 237 14.77 -7.95 22.94
N ARG A 238 14.99 -8.22 21.67
CA ARG A 238 13.94 -8.54 20.70
C ARG A 238 13.82 -10.05 20.46
N THR A 239 14.96 -10.73 20.55
CA THR A 239 15.07 -12.19 20.54
C THR A 239 16.13 -12.56 21.57
N ASN A 240 16.37 -13.86 21.79
CA ASN A 240 17.42 -14.31 22.70
C ASN A 240 18.83 -13.84 22.32
N ASP A 241 19.05 -13.40 21.07
CA ASP A 241 20.36 -13.04 20.52
C ASP A 241 20.36 -11.70 19.77
N GLU A 242 19.28 -10.91 19.81
CA GLU A 242 19.17 -9.62 19.13
C GLU A 242 18.70 -8.52 20.08
N TRP A 243 19.37 -7.37 20.05
CA TRP A 243 19.05 -6.16 20.82
C TRP A 243 18.92 -4.97 19.88
N ARG A 244 18.04 -4.04 20.22
CA ARG A 244 17.86 -2.78 19.50
C ARG A 244 17.75 -1.61 20.46
N THR A 245 18.24 -0.44 20.02
CA THR A 245 18.11 0.81 20.75
C THR A 245 18.00 1.98 19.78
N ILE A 246 17.28 3.00 20.18
CA ILE A 246 17.21 4.29 19.50
C ILE A 246 18.28 5.20 20.09
N VAL A 247 19.06 5.82 19.22
CA VAL A 247 20.20 6.68 19.56
C VAL A 247 20.07 8.00 18.83
N VAL A 248 20.40 9.11 19.50
CA VAL A 248 20.55 10.41 18.85
C VAL A 248 21.64 10.31 17.78
N PRO A 249 21.43 10.80 16.54
CA PRO A 249 22.45 10.79 15.49
C PRO A 249 23.71 11.52 15.96
N GLN A 250 24.84 10.81 16.04
CA GLN A 250 26.10 11.34 16.57
C GLN A 250 27.31 10.50 16.16
N THR A 251 28.51 11.07 16.23
CA THR A 251 29.77 10.35 16.00
C THR A 251 30.43 9.98 17.32
N VAL A 252 30.72 8.73 17.52
CA VAL A 252 31.50 8.18 18.63
C VAL A 252 32.96 8.05 18.20
N ALA A 253 33.88 8.57 18.98
CA ALA A 253 35.30 8.61 18.63
C ALA A 253 35.93 7.20 18.56
N ALA A 254 36.98 7.05 17.77
CA ALA A 254 37.78 5.83 17.69
C ALA A 254 38.29 5.39 19.08
N GLY A 255 38.33 4.09 19.33
CA GLY A 255 38.74 3.53 20.60
C GLY A 255 37.76 3.67 21.76
N THR A 256 36.60 4.31 21.51
CA THR A 256 35.53 4.44 22.51
C THR A 256 34.63 3.19 22.52
N THR A 257 34.18 2.76 23.69
CA THR A 257 33.24 1.65 23.82
C THR A 257 31.92 1.97 23.19
N LEU A 258 31.48 1.20 22.21
CA LEU A 258 30.14 1.31 21.58
C LEU A 258 29.09 0.50 22.35
N PHE A 259 29.45 -0.72 22.73
CA PHE A 259 28.55 -1.61 23.46
C PHE A 259 29.25 -2.23 24.67
N SER A 260 28.53 -2.30 25.79
CA SER A 260 28.87 -3.14 26.95
C SER A 260 28.01 -4.40 26.85
N ILE A 261 28.67 -5.56 26.71
CA ILE A 261 28.00 -6.85 26.50
C ILE A 261 28.32 -7.73 27.71
N THR A 262 27.29 -8.08 28.49
CA THR A 262 27.46 -9.03 29.62
C THR A 262 27.06 -10.42 29.16
N ILE A 263 27.91 -11.40 29.40
CA ILE A 263 27.70 -12.80 29.03
C ILE A 263 27.98 -13.66 30.25
N GLY A 264 26.99 -14.38 30.75
CA GLY A 264 27.12 -15.22 31.97
C GLY A 264 27.56 -14.41 33.20
N GLY A 265 27.10 -13.19 33.34
CA GLY A 265 27.44 -12.27 34.44
C GLY A 265 28.77 -11.53 34.26
N VAL A 266 29.55 -11.79 33.22
CA VAL A 266 30.85 -11.15 32.96
C VAL A 266 30.73 -10.05 31.92
N PRO A 267 31.08 -8.77 32.20
CA PRO A 267 30.98 -7.67 31.26
C PRO A 267 32.19 -7.63 30.29
N TYR A 268 31.89 -7.43 28.99
CA TYR A 268 32.85 -7.22 27.91
C TYR A 268 32.57 -5.85 27.25
N LYS A 269 33.65 -5.19 26.81
CA LYS A 269 33.55 -3.92 26.07
C LYS A 269 33.78 -4.16 24.60
N PHE A 270 32.83 -3.75 23.77
CA PHE A 270 33.04 -3.75 22.32
C PHE A 270 33.43 -2.36 21.86
N THR A 271 34.61 -2.22 21.27
CA THR A 271 35.16 -0.95 20.77
C THR A 271 35.55 -1.09 19.30
N LYS A 272 35.49 0.03 18.55
CA LYS A 272 36.02 0.10 17.19
C LYS A 272 37.31 0.96 17.18
N ASN A 273 38.26 0.56 16.33
CA ASN A 273 39.50 1.32 16.13
C ASN A 273 39.29 2.60 15.29
N GLU A 274 38.14 2.71 14.64
CA GLU A 274 37.72 3.86 13.83
C GLU A 274 36.53 4.57 14.49
N ALA A 275 36.36 5.87 14.18
CA ALA A 275 35.18 6.59 14.60
C ALA A 275 33.93 6.01 13.94
N PHE A 276 32.83 5.94 14.70
CA PHE A 276 31.55 5.40 14.22
C PHE A 276 30.46 6.45 14.30
N THR A 277 29.68 6.61 13.22
CA THR A 277 28.58 7.58 13.15
C THR A 277 27.23 6.88 13.14
N TYR A 278 26.38 7.20 14.13
CA TYR A 278 24.98 6.90 14.13
C TYR A 278 24.26 7.87 13.18
N VAL A 279 23.75 7.37 12.06
CA VAL A 279 23.17 8.20 10.98
C VAL A 279 21.66 8.36 11.16
N SER A 280 21.18 9.60 11.06
CA SER A 280 19.74 9.93 11.15
C SER A 280 18.90 9.13 10.16
N GLY A 281 17.78 8.55 10.63
CA GLY A 281 16.84 7.78 9.82
C GLY A 281 17.41 6.46 9.28
N LYS A 282 18.48 5.94 9.88
CA LYS A 282 19.11 4.69 9.46
C LYS A 282 19.20 3.70 10.61
N MET A 283 19.27 2.41 10.23
CA MET A 283 19.57 1.30 11.14
C MET A 283 21.02 0.89 10.99
N MET A 284 21.72 0.87 12.12
CA MET A 284 23.11 0.44 12.24
C MET A 284 23.12 -1.02 12.72
N ASN A 285 23.47 -1.97 11.86
CA ASN A 285 23.46 -3.39 12.18
C ASN A 285 24.85 -3.88 12.52
N PHE A 286 24.99 -4.59 13.65
CA PHE A 286 26.23 -5.17 14.13
C PHE A 286 26.04 -6.66 14.40
N GLY A 287 26.75 -7.52 13.67
CA GLY A 287 26.88 -8.97 13.97
C GLY A 287 28.13 -9.22 14.77
N ILE A 288 28.00 -9.61 16.03
CA ILE A 288 29.10 -9.87 16.94
C ILE A 288 29.14 -11.36 17.27
N LYS A 289 30.19 -12.05 16.76
CA LYS A 289 30.44 -13.45 17.07
C LYS A 289 31.06 -13.57 18.44
N VAL A 290 30.56 -14.52 19.23
CA VAL A 290 31.05 -14.84 20.59
C VAL A 290 31.64 -16.23 20.57
N ASP A 291 32.94 -16.34 20.78
CA ASP A 291 33.66 -17.63 20.94
C ASP A 291 34.00 -17.85 22.42
N LYS A 292 33.69 -19.04 22.98
CA LYS A 292 34.09 -19.42 24.33
C LYS A 292 35.50 -20.00 24.31
N GLN A 293 36.40 -19.39 25.08
CA GLN A 293 37.80 -19.82 25.11
C GLN A 293 37.99 -21.08 25.94
N THR A 294 38.65 -22.08 25.39
CA THR A 294 38.98 -23.33 26.05
C THR A 294 39.94 -23.07 27.23
N GLY A 295 39.64 -23.59 28.42
CA GLY A 295 40.45 -23.52 29.62
C GLY A 295 40.26 -22.32 30.55
N SER A 296 39.86 -21.16 30.03
CA SER A 296 39.61 -19.97 30.86
C SER A 296 38.09 -19.69 31.11
N GLY A 297 37.20 -20.25 30.28
CA GLY A 297 35.77 -19.94 30.30
C GLY A 297 35.45 -18.52 29.87
N ALA A 298 36.44 -17.70 29.48
CA ALA A 298 36.25 -16.36 28.99
C ALA A 298 35.66 -16.33 27.57
N TYR A 299 35.01 -15.22 27.19
CA TYR A 299 34.47 -15.06 25.85
C TYR A 299 35.30 -14.08 25.03
N LYS A 300 35.45 -14.37 23.73
CA LYS A 300 36.06 -13.49 22.75
C LYS A 300 34.97 -12.97 21.82
N LEU A 301 34.85 -11.64 21.71
CA LEU A 301 33.93 -10.96 20.84
C LEU A 301 34.63 -10.55 19.55
N THR A 302 34.01 -10.85 18.40
CA THR A 302 34.55 -10.51 17.08
C THR A 302 33.45 -9.93 16.23
N LEU A 303 33.64 -8.72 15.68
CA LEU A 303 32.72 -8.15 14.68
C LEU A 303 32.83 -8.98 13.40
N VAL A 304 31.71 -9.57 12.96
CA VAL A 304 31.65 -10.39 11.74
C VAL A 304 30.82 -9.75 10.64
N SER A 305 29.95 -8.84 11.01
CA SER A 305 29.20 -8.04 10.03
C SER A 305 28.88 -6.65 10.58
N GLU A 306 28.89 -5.67 9.69
CA GLU A 306 28.45 -4.29 9.95
C GLU A 306 27.77 -3.77 8.68
N SER A 307 26.62 -3.16 8.82
CA SER A 307 25.92 -2.52 7.70
C SER A 307 25.08 -1.35 8.18
N ILE A 308 24.89 -0.38 7.29
CA ILE A 308 23.96 0.74 7.47
C ILE A 308 22.87 0.53 6.45
N THR A 309 21.64 0.31 6.92
CA THR A 309 20.48 0.10 6.08
C THR A 309 19.47 1.25 6.28
N PRO A 310 18.53 1.47 5.36
CA PRO A 310 17.33 2.24 5.70
C PRO A 310 16.76 1.71 7.02
N TRP A 311 16.11 2.56 7.79
CA TRP A 311 15.41 2.10 8.97
C TRP A 311 14.26 1.22 8.50
N GLU A 312 14.56 -0.07 8.37
CA GLU A 312 13.60 -1.06 7.90
C GLU A 312 12.78 -1.55 9.09
N ASN A 313 11.51 -1.80 8.82
CA ASN A 313 10.67 -2.55 9.72
C ASN A 313 11.26 -3.94 9.94
N ASP A 314 11.37 -4.30 11.17
CA ASP A 314 11.36 -5.70 11.51
C ASP A 314 9.95 -6.24 11.26
N LEU A 315 9.84 -7.05 10.21
CA LEU A 315 8.60 -7.75 9.85
C LEU A 315 8.20 -8.80 10.91
N VAL A 316 9.01 -8.96 11.95
CA VAL A 316 8.67 -9.71 13.15
C VAL A 316 8.03 -8.74 14.13
N SER A 317 6.74 -8.90 14.37
CA SER A 317 6.03 -8.18 15.42
C SER A 317 6.67 -8.39 16.77
N HIS A 318 7.30 -7.36 17.27
CA HIS A 318 7.78 -7.29 18.63
C HIS A 318 6.82 -6.41 19.45
N ASP A 319 5.60 -6.89 19.67
CA ASP A 319 4.77 -6.35 20.74
C ASP A 319 5.59 -6.38 22.02
N ALA A 320 5.73 -5.26 22.72
CA ALA A 320 6.39 -5.18 24.04
C ALA A 320 5.69 -6.02 25.12
N THR A 321 4.46 -6.43 24.91
CA THR A 321 3.92 -7.66 25.43
C THR A 321 4.36 -8.75 24.47
N ALA A 322 5.49 -9.41 24.72
CA ALA A 322 5.89 -10.61 24.02
C ALA A 322 4.70 -11.58 24.05
N LYS A 323 3.86 -11.53 23.01
CA LYS A 323 2.86 -12.57 22.78
C LYS A 323 3.70 -13.78 22.44
N GLU A 324 3.98 -14.58 23.48
CA GLU A 324 4.76 -15.78 23.34
C GLU A 324 4.13 -16.64 22.26
N TYR A 325 4.81 -16.77 21.13
CA TYR A 325 4.40 -17.70 20.08
C TYR A 325 4.52 -19.11 20.64
N ILE A 326 3.44 -19.86 20.59
CA ILE A 326 3.52 -21.30 20.77
C ILE A 326 4.24 -21.85 19.54
N VAL A 327 5.45 -22.37 19.73
CA VAL A 327 6.24 -22.96 18.65
C VAL A 327 5.92 -24.43 18.54
N ILE A 328 5.46 -24.87 17.38
CA ILE A 328 5.08 -26.27 17.10
C ILE A 328 5.83 -26.75 15.88
N ASN A 329 6.57 -27.86 16.06
CA ASN A 329 7.13 -28.61 14.94
C ASN A 329 6.10 -29.61 14.44
N SER A 330 5.70 -29.53 13.17
CA SER A 330 4.61 -30.33 12.60
C SER A 330 5.10 -31.23 11.46
N THR A 331 4.31 -32.27 11.19
CA THR A 331 4.36 -33.09 10.00
C THR A 331 3.09 -32.87 9.19
N PRO A 332 3.06 -33.17 7.86
CA PRO A 332 1.88 -32.93 7.02
C PRO A 332 0.60 -33.57 7.56
N GLY A 333 -0.42 -32.77 7.84
CA GLY A 333 -1.70 -33.17 8.44
C GLY A 333 -1.65 -33.48 9.93
N GLY A 334 -0.51 -33.22 10.58
CA GLY A 334 -0.27 -33.59 12.00
C GLY A 334 -0.39 -32.43 12.99
N LEU A 335 -0.68 -31.21 12.56
CA LEU A 335 -0.64 -30.01 13.43
C LEU A 335 -1.50 -30.13 14.68
N LYS A 336 -2.74 -30.64 14.56
CA LYS A 336 -3.63 -30.85 15.71
C LYS A 336 -2.97 -31.72 16.78
N ASN A 337 -2.41 -32.86 16.35
CA ASN A 337 -1.77 -33.81 17.26
C ASN A 337 -0.50 -33.21 17.89
N ALA A 338 0.29 -32.45 17.12
CA ALA A 338 1.48 -31.79 17.62
C ALA A 338 1.16 -30.74 18.70
N ILE A 339 0.12 -29.92 18.50
CA ILE A 339 -0.35 -28.95 19.52
C ILE A 339 -0.83 -29.67 20.77
N THR A 340 -1.60 -30.75 20.63
CA THR A 340 -2.11 -31.55 21.76
C THR A 340 -0.97 -32.25 22.53
N ALA A 341 0.01 -32.80 21.81
CA ALA A 341 1.21 -33.42 22.42
C ALA A 341 2.07 -32.40 23.21
N ALA A 342 2.04 -31.12 22.80
CA ALA A 342 2.66 -30.02 23.53
C ALA A 342 1.83 -29.54 24.75
N ASN A 343 0.77 -30.28 25.15
CA ASN A 343 -0.17 -29.92 26.20
C ASN A 343 -0.81 -28.54 26.05
N LYS A 344 -1.10 -28.14 24.82
CA LYS A 344 -1.78 -26.88 24.51
C LYS A 344 -3.20 -27.14 24.00
N ASP A 345 -4.14 -26.32 24.47
CA ASP A 345 -5.50 -26.30 23.93
C ASP A 345 -5.53 -25.44 22.66
N TYR A 346 -5.64 -26.06 21.50
CA TYR A 346 -5.67 -25.38 20.21
C TYR A 346 -6.79 -24.33 20.09
N THR A 347 -7.89 -24.48 20.83
CA THR A 347 -8.99 -23.51 20.82
C THR A 347 -8.63 -22.19 21.51
N GLN A 348 -7.61 -22.18 22.35
CA GLN A 348 -7.13 -21.01 23.09
C GLN A 348 -5.86 -20.38 22.46
N VAL A 349 -5.21 -21.04 21.50
CA VAL A 349 -4.01 -20.55 20.85
C VAL A 349 -4.32 -19.26 20.07
N ARG A 350 -3.61 -18.20 20.39
CA ARG A 350 -3.70 -16.92 19.69
C ARG A 350 -2.52 -16.67 18.75
N ASN A 351 -1.31 -17.02 19.17
CA ASN A 351 -0.08 -16.79 18.42
C ASN A 351 0.62 -18.13 18.20
N LEU A 352 0.80 -18.52 16.94
CA LEU A 352 1.36 -19.81 16.55
C LEU A 352 2.51 -19.62 15.56
N LYS A 353 3.69 -20.11 15.92
CA LYS A 353 4.80 -20.33 14.99
C LYS A 353 4.85 -21.82 14.67
N ILE A 354 4.85 -22.16 13.40
CA ILE A 354 5.00 -23.55 12.95
C ILE A 354 6.38 -23.70 12.30
N THR A 355 7.01 -24.83 12.59
CA THR A 355 8.23 -25.29 11.92
C THR A 355 7.99 -26.66 11.31
N GLY A 356 8.90 -27.14 10.44
CA GLY A 356 8.78 -28.45 9.80
C GLY A 356 7.89 -28.45 8.57
N GLN A 357 6.93 -29.35 8.47
CA GLN A 357 6.09 -29.51 7.29
C GLN A 357 4.60 -29.52 7.65
N ILE A 358 3.79 -28.90 6.78
CA ILE A 358 2.32 -28.90 6.87
C ILE A 358 1.72 -29.14 5.49
N ASN A 359 0.42 -29.39 5.43
CA ASN A 359 -0.34 -29.50 4.18
C ASN A 359 -1.71 -28.83 4.28
N ALA A 360 -2.53 -28.93 3.27
CA ALA A 360 -3.85 -28.29 3.20
C ALA A 360 -4.74 -28.67 4.41
N LYS A 361 -4.66 -29.90 4.92
CA LYS A 361 -5.43 -30.34 6.09
C LYS A 361 -5.11 -29.50 7.35
N ASP A 362 -3.85 -29.11 7.52
CA ASP A 362 -3.44 -28.29 8.66
C ASP A 362 -3.97 -26.86 8.53
N PHE A 363 -4.01 -26.31 7.31
CA PHE A 363 -4.61 -25.00 7.05
C PHE A 363 -6.11 -24.99 7.36
N TYR A 364 -6.85 -26.00 6.88
CA TYR A 364 -8.29 -26.13 7.16
C TYR A 364 -8.56 -26.36 8.66
N PHE A 365 -7.72 -27.13 9.34
CA PHE A 365 -7.80 -27.27 10.79
C PHE A 365 -7.60 -25.92 11.51
N MET A 366 -6.61 -25.11 11.12
CA MET A 366 -6.41 -23.77 11.68
C MET A 366 -7.63 -22.88 11.43
N ARG A 367 -8.15 -22.87 10.20
CA ARG A 367 -9.33 -22.10 9.80
C ARG A 367 -10.58 -22.47 10.60
N ASP A 368 -10.88 -23.78 10.73
CA ASP A 368 -12.16 -24.27 11.21
C ASP A 368 -12.18 -24.53 12.72
N SER A 369 -11.03 -24.75 13.34
CA SER A 369 -10.95 -25.17 14.76
C SER A 369 -10.16 -24.20 15.66
N MET A 370 -9.28 -23.36 15.11
CA MET A 370 -8.47 -22.43 15.91
C MET A 370 -9.04 -20.99 15.82
N LEU A 371 -10.28 -20.83 16.26
CA LEU A 371 -11.07 -19.60 16.09
C LEU A 371 -10.49 -18.36 16.79
N ARG A 372 -9.52 -18.53 17.69
CA ARG A 372 -8.81 -17.45 18.37
C ARG A 372 -7.43 -17.14 17.78
N LEU A 373 -7.03 -17.84 16.71
CA LEU A 373 -5.73 -17.66 16.07
C LEU A 373 -5.64 -16.24 15.50
N SER A 374 -4.75 -15.44 16.08
CA SER A 374 -4.58 -14.03 15.78
C SER A 374 -3.30 -13.77 14.96
N ALA A 375 -2.19 -14.40 15.35
CA ALA A 375 -0.93 -14.28 14.64
C ALA A 375 -0.37 -15.66 14.26
N LEU A 376 0.01 -15.79 12.98
CA LEU A 376 0.53 -17.03 12.41
C LEU A 376 1.88 -16.76 11.73
N ASN A 377 2.92 -17.47 12.18
CA ASN A 377 4.25 -17.41 11.57
C ASN A 377 4.58 -18.75 10.92
N LEU A 378 4.68 -18.76 9.59
CA LEU A 378 5.00 -19.91 8.74
C LEU A 378 6.38 -19.79 8.08
N LYS A 379 7.22 -18.83 8.47
CA LYS A 379 8.47 -18.52 7.78
C LYS A 379 9.34 -19.75 7.49
N GLU A 380 9.46 -20.65 8.47
CA GLU A 380 10.31 -21.83 8.43
C GLU A 380 9.58 -23.12 8.02
N VAL A 381 8.36 -22.97 7.46
CA VAL A 381 7.51 -24.10 7.07
C VAL A 381 7.76 -24.49 5.62
N ARG A 382 7.73 -25.80 5.33
CA ARG A 382 7.50 -26.33 3.98
C ARG A 382 6.08 -26.85 3.85
N ILE A 383 5.38 -26.38 2.82
CA ILE A 383 4.03 -26.85 2.52
C ILE A 383 4.13 -28.02 1.56
N LYS A 384 3.48 -29.15 1.90
CA LYS A 384 3.39 -30.33 1.08
C LYS A 384 2.04 -30.40 0.37
N GLY A 385 2.07 -30.79 -0.90
CA GLY A 385 0.87 -31.08 -1.65
C GLY A 385 0.05 -32.18 -0.97
N TRP A 386 -1.27 -32.03 -0.93
CA TRP A 386 -2.17 -33.02 -0.35
C TRP A 386 -3.56 -32.97 -0.97
N GLY A 387 -3.90 -34.05 -1.67
CA GLY A 387 -5.24 -34.25 -2.21
C GLY A 387 -5.69 -33.18 -3.19
N LYS A 388 -6.94 -33.27 -3.56
CA LYS A 388 -7.62 -32.28 -4.40
C LYS A 388 -8.53 -31.41 -3.54
N ASN A 389 -8.72 -30.15 -3.95
CA ASN A 389 -9.67 -29.24 -3.34
C ASN A 389 -11.12 -29.54 -3.80
N GLU A 390 -12.09 -28.78 -3.32
CA GLU A 390 -13.50 -28.89 -3.70
C GLU A 390 -13.74 -28.60 -5.20
N GLU A 391 -12.83 -27.88 -5.86
CA GLU A 391 -12.83 -27.58 -7.29
C GLU A 391 -12.07 -28.65 -8.11
N ASN A 392 -11.69 -29.79 -7.49
CA ASN A 392 -10.94 -30.90 -8.09
C ASN A 392 -9.49 -30.54 -8.53
N GLU A 393 -8.93 -29.40 -8.08
CA GLU A 393 -7.54 -28.99 -8.31
C GLU A 393 -6.60 -29.61 -7.27
N GLU A 394 -5.39 -29.98 -7.68
CA GLU A 394 -4.37 -30.51 -6.78
C GLU A 394 -3.76 -29.39 -5.91
N ASN A 395 -3.60 -29.67 -4.60
CA ASN A 395 -2.80 -28.84 -3.71
C ASN A 395 -1.32 -29.14 -3.95
N MET A 396 -0.62 -28.16 -4.51
CA MET A 396 0.80 -28.31 -4.89
C MET A 396 1.75 -28.12 -3.72
N ASP A 397 2.98 -28.63 -3.85
CA ASP A 397 4.07 -28.33 -2.92
C ASP A 397 4.38 -26.81 -2.91
N ASP A 398 4.72 -26.30 -1.74
CA ASP A 398 5.04 -24.90 -1.51
C ASP A 398 3.97 -23.89 -2.00
N GLN A 399 2.70 -24.30 -1.91
CA GLN A 399 1.51 -23.47 -2.19
C GLN A 399 0.68 -23.26 -0.92
N ILE A 400 0.29 -22.01 -0.62
CA ILE A 400 -0.83 -21.78 0.30
C ILE A 400 -2.08 -22.37 -0.36
N PRO A 401 -2.82 -23.29 0.32
CA PRO A 401 -3.97 -23.97 -0.29
C PRO A 401 -5.09 -23.01 -0.70
N ASN A 402 -5.91 -23.42 -1.66
CA ASN A 402 -7.16 -22.71 -1.96
C ASN A 402 -8.03 -22.64 -0.69
N SER A 403 -8.63 -21.47 -0.46
CA SER A 403 -9.53 -21.22 0.68
C SER A 403 -8.91 -21.52 2.07
N ALA A 404 -7.56 -21.40 2.22
CA ALA A 404 -6.82 -21.70 3.43
C ALA A 404 -7.40 -21.01 4.67
N PHE A 405 -7.79 -19.73 4.56
CA PHE A 405 -8.43 -18.91 5.59
C PHE A 405 -9.67 -18.17 5.06
N TYR A 406 -10.38 -18.80 4.10
CA TYR A 406 -11.58 -18.23 3.49
C TYR A 406 -12.66 -17.95 4.54
N PHE A 407 -13.18 -16.72 4.56
CA PHE A 407 -14.20 -16.30 5.49
C PHE A 407 -15.46 -15.78 4.79
N ILE A 408 -16.59 -16.43 5.04
CA ILE A 408 -17.92 -15.89 4.75
C ILE A 408 -18.67 -15.67 6.06
N GLN A 409 -19.20 -14.49 6.25
CA GLN A 409 -19.91 -14.01 7.43
C GLN A 409 -21.13 -14.88 7.84
N THR A 410 -21.60 -15.74 6.94
CA THR A 410 -22.80 -16.59 7.15
C THR A 410 -22.54 -17.93 7.81
N VAL A 411 -21.29 -18.35 8.02
CA VAL A 411 -20.95 -19.71 8.47
C VAL A 411 -20.25 -19.72 9.84
N GLY A 412 -20.36 -18.66 10.65
CA GLY A 412 -20.00 -18.68 12.07
C GLY A 412 -18.51 -18.92 12.40
N GLY A 413 -17.59 -18.84 11.44
CA GLY A 413 -16.16 -18.88 11.69
C GLY A 413 -15.66 -17.54 12.26
N SER A 414 -14.80 -17.57 13.27
CA SER A 414 -14.17 -16.36 13.79
C SER A 414 -12.95 -16.03 12.94
N ASN A 415 -13.03 -14.97 12.13
CA ASN A 415 -11.84 -14.42 11.46
C ASN A 415 -11.06 -13.57 12.46
N SER A 416 -10.21 -14.21 13.26
CA SER A 416 -9.37 -13.53 14.25
C SER A 416 -7.95 -13.28 13.73
N LEU A 417 -7.60 -13.77 12.51
CA LEU A 417 -6.26 -13.66 11.97
C LEU A 417 -5.99 -12.20 11.59
N ASN A 418 -5.13 -11.56 12.38
CA ASN A 418 -4.71 -10.18 12.14
C ASN A 418 -3.28 -10.07 11.59
N ARG A 419 -2.50 -11.15 11.66
CA ARG A 419 -1.11 -11.14 11.19
C ARG A 419 -0.70 -12.50 10.63
N ILE A 420 0.04 -12.45 9.52
CA ILE A 420 0.65 -13.65 8.93
C ILE A 420 2.07 -13.36 8.44
N VAL A 421 2.97 -14.32 8.66
CA VAL A 421 4.28 -14.39 8.00
C VAL A 421 4.27 -15.60 7.08
N LEU A 422 4.47 -15.37 5.79
CA LEU A 422 4.44 -16.41 4.76
C LEU A 422 5.75 -17.22 4.72
N PRO A 423 5.72 -18.49 4.24
CA PRO A 423 6.92 -19.32 4.12
C PRO A 423 7.94 -18.77 3.12
N ASP A 424 9.22 -18.81 3.46
CA ASP A 424 10.31 -18.40 2.55
C ASP A 424 10.40 -19.29 1.29
N THR A 425 9.88 -20.53 1.34
CA THR A 425 9.87 -21.47 0.21
C THR A 425 8.69 -21.33 -0.73
N LEU A 426 7.78 -20.40 -0.44
CA LEU A 426 6.49 -20.28 -1.13
C LEU A 426 6.66 -20.06 -2.64
N LYS A 427 5.84 -20.77 -3.45
CA LYS A 427 5.82 -20.68 -4.91
C LYS A 427 4.53 -20.07 -5.45
N SER A 428 3.41 -20.31 -4.77
CA SER A 428 2.10 -19.78 -5.18
C SER A 428 1.15 -19.60 -4.00
N ILE A 429 0.15 -18.73 -4.19
CA ILE A 429 -0.95 -18.53 -3.24
C ILE A 429 -2.24 -18.93 -3.92
N GLY A 430 -2.98 -19.85 -3.31
CA GLY A 430 -4.19 -20.46 -3.87
C GLY A 430 -5.37 -19.49 -3.97
N SER A 431 -6.39 -19.92 -4.72
CA SER A 431 -7.62 -19.17 -4.92
C SER A 431 -8.33 -18.94 -3.58
N ASN A 432 -8.78 -17.71 -3.35
CA ASN A 432 -9.50 -17.30 -2.15
C ASN A 432 -8.78 -17.62 -0.81
N ALA A 433 -7.45 -17.79 -0.83
CA ALA A 433 -6.68 -18.26 0.34
C ALA A 433 -6.94 -17.43 1.61
N PHE A 434 -7.07 -16.11 1.48
CA PHE A 434 -7.36 -15.16 2.57
C PHE A 434 -8.59 -14.29 2.27
N TYR A 435 -9.51 -14.78 1.42
CA TYR A 435 -10.72 -14.05 1.06
C TYR A 435 -11.50 -13.62 2.31
N GLY A 436 -11.82 -12.33 2.42
CA GLY A 436 -12.60 -11.78 3.53
C GLY A 436 -11.85 -11.70 4.87
N CYS A 437 -10.53 -11.90 4.92
CA CYS A 437 -9.71 -11.72 6.12
C CYS A 437 -9.62 -10.24 6.50
N LYS A 438 -10.74 -9.64 6.90
CA LYS A 438 -10.90 -8.19 7.15
C LYS A 438 -10.05 -7.64 8.31
N TYR A 439 -9.58 -8.50 9.21
CA TYR A 439 -8.72 -8.10 10.33
C TYR A 439 -7.23 -8.30 10.05
N LEU A 440 -6.88 -8.96 8.93
CA LEU A 440 -5.48 -9.09 8.51
C LEU A 440 -4.92 -7.69 8.25
N SER A 441 -3.92 -7.27 9.02
CA SER A 441 -3.45 -5.89 9.10
C SER A 441 -1.94 -5.76 8.83
N GLY A 442 -1.49 -4.53 8.64
CA GLY A 442 -0.10 -4.21 8.34
C GLY A 442 0.24 -4.36 6.86
N SER A 443 1.54 -4.44 6.58
CA SER A 443 2.08 -4.67 5.23
C SER A 443 1.91 -6.11 4.82
N LEU A 444 1.64 -6.33 3.54
CA LEU A 444 1.64 -7.65 2.94
C LEU A 444 2.90 -7.85 2.10
N ILE A 445 3.79 -8.71 2.58
CA ILE A 445 5.02 -9.04 1.89
C ILE A 445 4.92 -10.45 1.32
N ILE A 446 4.94 -10.51 0.01
CA ILE A 446 4.93 -11.77 -0.73
C ILE A 446 6.39 -12.20 -0.93
N PRO A 447 6.81 -13.39 -0.46
CA PRO A 447 8.19 -13.85 -0.52
C PRO A 447 8.72 -13.99 -1.95
N GLU A 448 10.02 -13.80 -2.12
CA GLU A 448 10.70 -14.14 -3.37
C GLU A 448 10.55 -15.63 -3.69
N GLY A 449 10.40 -15.94 -4.99
CA GLY A 449 10.08 -17.29 -5.45
C GLY A 449 8.60 -17.52 -5.75
N VAL A 450 7.69 -16.65 -5.26
CA VAL A 450 6.27 -16.69 -5.67
C VAL A 450 6.16 -16.22 -7.11
N THR A 451 5.59 -17.07 -7.96
CA THR A 451 5.40 -16.79 -9.39
C THR A 451 3.95 -16.49 -9.75
N GLU A 452 3.01 -16.86 -8.87
CA GLU A 452 1.58 -16.72 -9.10
C GLU A 452 0.80 -16.49 -7.82
N ILE A 453 -0.16 -15.56 -7.89
CA ILE A 453 -1.19 -15.38 -6.86
C ILE A 453 -2.53 -15.57 -7.55
N LYS A 454 -3.27 -16.59 -7.11
CA LYS A 454 -4.53 -16.99 -7.75
C LYS A 454 -5.69 -16.06 -7.40
N ARG A 455 -6.81 -16.24 -8.10
CA ARG A 455 -8.03 -15.44 -7.97
C ARG A 455 -8.50 -15.28 -6.54
N GLY A 456 -8.89 -14.07 -6.16
CA GLY A 456 -9.52 -13.74 -4.87
C GLY A 456 -8.63 -13.93 -3.64
N ALA A 457 -7.33 -14.22 -3.81
CA ALA A 457 -6.45 -14.63 -2.72
C ALA A 457 -6.51 -13.71 -1.50
N PHE A 458 -6.61 -12.39 -1.67
CA PHE A 458 -6.72 -11.38 -0.61
C PHE A 458 -7.95 -10.47 -0.80
N ASN A 459 -8.94 -10.88 -1.57
CA ASN A 459 -10.14 -10.08 -1.80
C ASN A 459 -10.82 -9.72 -0.47
N GLY A 460 -11.15 -8.45 -0.26
CA GLY A 460 -11.83 -7.99 0.94
C GLY A 460 -10.97 -7.98 2.20
N CYS A 461 -9.64 -8.07 2.10
CA CYS A 461 -8.72 -7.87 3.21
C CYS A 461 -8.60 -6.38 3.55
N ILE A 462 -9.69 -5.78 3.99
CA ILE A 462 -9.78 -4.33 4.28
C ILE A 462 -8.91 -3.88 5.43
N GLY A 463 -8.46 -4.79 6.29
CA GLY A 463 -7.54 -4.50 7.39
C GLY A 463 -6.09 -4.30 6.94
N LEU A 464 -5.70 -4.79 5.75
CA LEU A 464 -4.38 -4.53 5.19
C LEU A 464 -4.22 -3.02 4.95
N ASN A 465 -3.31 -2.40 5.67
CA ASN A 465 -3.19 -0.95 5.76
C ASN A 465 -1.75 -0.47 5.64
N GLY A 466 -0.87 -1.39 5.32
CA GLY A 466 0.52 -1.14 4.98
C GLY A 466 0.79 -1.26 3.49
N ILE A 467 2.07 -1.34 3.14
CA ILE A 467 2.50 -1.52 1.74
C ILE A 467 2.21 -2.94 1.25
N LEU A 468 2.02 -3.04 -0.06
CA LEU A 468 2.04 -4.30 -0.78
C LEU A 468 3.41 -4.48 -1.45
N SER A 469 4.19 -5.47 -1.00
CA SER A 469 5.46 -5.86 -1.62
C SER A 469 5.26 -7.11 -2.46
N LEU A 470 5.43 -6.97 -3.76
CA LEU A 470 5.34 -8.08 -4.73
C LEU A 470 6.74 -8.55 -5.13
N PRO A 471 7.00 -9.87 -5.21
CA PRO A 471 8.34 -10.39 -5.52
C PRO A 471 8.71 -10.20 -7.00
N SER A 472 10.00 -10.07 -7.27
CA SER A 472 10.53 -9.94 -8.64
C SER A 472 10.22 -11.15 -9.54
N THR A 473 9.94 -12.31 -8.93
CA THR A 473 9.62 -13.57 -9.58
C THR A 473 8.16 -13.69 -10.04
N LEU A 474 7.29 -12.77 -9.63
CA LEU A 474 5.85 -12.83 -9.91
C LEU A 474 5.55 -12.63 -11.40
N LYS A 475 4.77 -13.55 -11.98
CA LYS A 475 4.38 -13.54 -13.39
C LYS A 475 2.89 -13.35 -13.60
N LYS A 476 2.06 -13.85 -12.68
CA LYS A 476 0.61 -13.90 -12.86
C LYS A 476 -0.14 -13.46 -11.60
N LEU A 477 -1.12 -12.56 -11.79
CA LEU A 477 -2.10 -12.14 -10.79
C LEU A 477 -3.51 -12.53 -11.23
N GLY A 478 -4.22 -13.32 -10.42
CA GLY A 478 -5.63 -13.66 -10.59
C GLY A 478 -5.90 -14.89 -11.45
N ASN A 479 -4.89 -15.69 -11.79
CA ASN A 479 -5.05 -16.89 -12.62
C ASN A 479 -5.96 -17.95 -11.97
N ARG A 480 -6.73 -18.71 -12.80
CA ARG A 480 -7.64 -19.77 -12.33
C ARG A 480 -7.04 -21.19 -12.46
N GLY A 481 -6.02 -21.40 -13.29
CA GLY A 481 -5.42 -22.69 -13.63
C GLY A 481 -4.85 -22.71 -15.05
N GLU A 482 -4.38 -23.88 -15.53
CA GLU A 482 -3.72 -23.99 -16.84
C GLU A 482 -4.67 -23.84 -18.02
N ASP A 483 -5.96 -24.15 -17.85
CA ASP A 483 -6.98 -24.21 -18.92
C ASP A 483 -7.77 -22.90 -19.10
N ASP A 484 -7.39 -21.80 -18.41
CA ASP A 484 -8.16 -20.56 -18.41
C ASP A 484 -7.94 -19.70 -19.67
N MET A 485 -8.37 -20.26 -20.82
CA MET A 485 -8.45 -19.56 -22.10
C MET A 485 -9.85 -18.97 -22.37
N GLY A 486 -10.77 -19.10 -21.39
CA GLY A 486 -12.18 -18.75 -21.53
C GLY A 486 -12.53 -17.35 -21.05
N ASP A 487 -13.38 -16.77 -21.83
CA ASP A 487 -14.29 -15.64 -21.68
C ASP A 487 -14.05 -14.69 -20.51
N GLU A 488 -13.50 -13.50 -20.82
CA GLU A 488 -13.29 -12.38 -19.89
C GLU A 488 -14.59 -11.76 -19.34
N GLY A 489 -15.76 -12.20 -19.85
CA GLY A 489 -17.08 -11.65 -19.55
C GLY A 489 -17.72 -12.09 -18.24
N THR A 490 -17.20 -13.10 -17.54
CA THR A 490 -17.84 -13.70 -16.35
C THR A 490 -17.09 -13.50 -15.04
N ASP A 491 -15.96 -12.80 -15.02
CA ASP A 491 -15.12 -12.58 -13.82
C ASP A 491 -15.65 -11.47 -12.89
N TYR A 492 -16.96 -11.44 -12.64
CA TYR A 492 -17.58 -10.40 -11.79
C TYR A 492 -17.10 -10.40 -10.33
N TYR A 493 -16.48 -11.47 -9.84
CA TYR A 493 -16.06 -11.58 -8.43
C TYR A 493 -14.75 -12.34 -8.32
N GLY A 494 -13.63 -11.68 -8.05
CA GLY A 494 -12.42 -12.43 -7.72
C GLY A 494 -11.08 -11.78 -7.98
N GLY A 495 -10.99 -10.47 -8.00
CA GLY A 495 -9.70 -9.79 -8.05
C GLY A 495 -8.83 -10.14 -6.84
N VAL A 496 -7.52 -10.26 -7.05
CA VAL A 496 -6.57 -10.71 -6.01
C VAL A 496 -6.62 -9.84 -4.78
N PHE A 497 -6.55 -8.51 -4.96
CA PHE A 497 -6.58 -7.49 -3.91
C PHE A 497 -7.84 -6.63 -3.97
N GLN A 498 -8.89 -7.12 -4.62
CA GLN A 498 -10.13 -6.36 -4.76
C GLN A 498 -10.63 -5.88 -3.40
N ASN A 499 -11.00 -4.59 -3.30
CA ASN A 499 -11.48 -3.95 -2.07
C ASN A 499 -10.47 -3.92 -0.90
N CYS A 500 -9.18 -4.09 -1.14
CA CYS A 500 -8.15 -3.81 -0.15
C CYS A 500 -7.90 -2.30 -0.05
N ARG A 501 -8.96 -1.56 0.29
CA ARG A 501 -9.00 -0.09 0.21
C ARG A 501 -8.00 0.64 1.10
N ASN A 502 -7.50 -0.02 2.14
CA ASN A 502 -6.56 0.56 3.09
C ASN A 502 -5.09 0.19 2.79
N LEU A 503 -4.81 -0.65 1.77
CA LEU A 503 -3.45 -0.79 1.25
C LEU A 503 -2.92 0.58 0.84
N THR A 504 -1.71 0.91 1.26
CA THR A 504 -1.10 2.23 1.05
C THR A 504 0.26 2.14 0.36
N GLY A 505 0.83 3.28 0.01
CA GLY A 505 2.14 3.35 -0.67
C GLY A 505 2.05 3.23 -2.19
N ASN A 506 3.19 3.39 -2.85
CA ASN A 506 3.31 3.21 -4.29
C ASN A 506 3.18 1.73 -4.65
N LEU A 507 2.31 1.42 -5.60
CA LEU A 507 2.23 0.07 -6.15
C LEU A 507 3.39 -0.18 -7.12
N ILE A 508 4.34 -1.03 -6.72
CA ILE A 508 5.45 -1.46 -7.57
C ILE A 508 5.11 -2.82 -8.17
N LEU A 509 4.78 -2.81 -9.46
CA LEU A 509 4.54 -4.05 -10.21
C LEU A 509 5.89 -4.60 -10.72
N PRO A 510 6.19 -5.90 -10.50
CA PRO A 510 7.48 -6.46 -10.92
C PRO A 510 7.60 -6.58 -12.45
N ASP A 511 8.80 -6.36 -12.97
CA ASP A 511 9.09 -6.35 -14.42
C ASP A 511 8.76 -7.67 -15.14
N ASN A 512 8.68 -8.78 -14.40
CA ASN A 512 8.36 -10.11 -14.94
C ASN A 512 6.85 -10.40 -14.99
N LEU A 513 6.01 -9.46 -14.58
CA LEU A 513 4.57 -9.66 -14.58
C LEU A 513 4.00 -9.62 -16.01
N GLU A 514 3.36 -10.72 -16.40
CA GLU A 514 2.80 -10.93 -17.74
C GLU A 514 1.27 -10.86 -17.79
N LEU A 515 0.61 -11.11 -16.64
CA LEU A 515 -0.84 -11.20 -16.55
C LEU A 515 -1.36 -10.49 -15.27
N ILE A 516 -2.32 -9.60 -15.47
CA ILE A 516 -3.18 -9.04 -14.41
C ILE A 516 -4.63 -9.33 -14.82
N ARG A 517 -5.33 -10.17 -14.07
CA ARG A 517 -6.74 -10.50 -14.35
C ARG A 517 -7.69 -9.39 -13.88
N GLY A 518 -8.97 -9.56 -14.21
CA GLY A 518 -10.01 -8.62 -13.83
C GLY A 518 -10.09 -8.37 -12.33
N TYR A 519 -10.43 -7.14 -11.97
CA TYR A 519 -10.63 -6.68 -10.60
C TYR A 519 -9.41 -6.80 -9.67
N CYS A 520 -8.19 -7.13 -10.16
CA CYS A 520 -7.03 -7.44 -9.32
C CYS A 520 -6.76 -6.38 -8.24
N PHE A 521 -6.86 -5.10 -8.58
CA PHE A 521 -6.68 -3.98 -7.66
C PHE A 521 -7.92 -3.09 -7.54
N SER A 522 -9.08 -3.54 -8.04
CA SER A 522 -10.31 -2.74 -8.00
C SER A 522 -10.65 -2.34 -6.57
N GLY A 523 -10.92 -1.04 -6.35
CA GLY A 523 -11.23 -0.50 -5.03
C GLY A 523 -10.04 -0.36 -4.07
N CYS A 524 -8.80 -0.49 -4.55
CA CYS A 524 -7.60 -0.22 -3.75
C CYS A 524 -7.31 1.28 -3.68
N SER A 525 -8.26 2.07 -3.15
CA SER A 525 -8.21 3.54 -3.15
C SER A 525 -7.09 4.13 -2.28
N GLY A 526 -6.52 3.36 -1.36
CA GLY A 526 -5.40 3.78 -0.53
C GLY A 526 -4.03 3.70 -1.21
N LEU A 527 -3.89 2.96 -2.33
CA LEU A 527 -2.68 2.97 -3.15
C LEU A 527 -2.53 4.34 -3.82
N TYR A 528 -1.31 4.88 -3.84
CA TYR A 528 -1.06 6.23 -4.37
C TYR A 528 0.23 6.32 -5.20
N GLY A 529 0.45 7.51 -5.79
CA GLY A 529 1.64 7.79 -6.58
C GLY A 529 1.50 7.35 -8.05
N GLU A 530 2.60 7.29 -8.76
CA GLU A 530 2.64 7.00 -10.18
C GLU A 530 2.52 5.49 -10.44
N LEU A 531 1.55 5.07 -11.24
CA LEU A 531 1.42 3.67 -11.64
C LEU A 531 2.29 3.38 -12.88
N ARG A 532 3.23 2.46 -12.76
CA ARG A 532 4.06 1.97 -13.87
C ARG A 532 3.68 0.54 -14.22
N LEU A 533 3.14 0.35 -15.42
CA LEU A 533 2.82 -0.97 -15.95
C LEU A 533 4.09 -1.64 -16.50
N PRO A 534 4.34 -2.93 -16.17
CA PRO A 534 5.54 -3.63 -16.64
C PRO A 534 5.57 -3.81 -18.17
N ALA A 535 6.73 -3.65 -18.78
CA ALA A 535 6.89 -3.79 -20.24
C ALA A 535 6.54 -5.20 -20.76
N LYS A 536 6.65 -6.23 -19.91
CA LYS A 536 6.29 -7.63 -20.25
C LYS A 536 4.80 -7.95 -20.10
N LEU A 537 3.98 -7.00 -19.63
CA LEU A 537 2.55 -7.23 -19.46
C LEU A 537 1.88 -7.47 -20.82
N LYS A 538 1.25 -8.62 -20.97
CA LYS A 538 0.60 -9.09 -22.21
C LYS A 538 -0.92 -9.06 -22.13
N ARG A 539 -1.47 -9.20 -20.93
CA ARG A 539 -2.91 -9.30 -20.72
C ARG A 539 -3.31 -8.57 -19.45
N MET A 540 -4.39 -7.81 -19.55
CA MET A 540 -5.05 -7.12 -18.45
C MET A 540 -6.56 -7.39 -18.56
N GLY A 541 -7.24 -7.63 -17.44
CA GLY A 541 -8.68 -7.91 -17.42
C GLY A 541 -9.51 -6.67 -17.06
N ASN A 542 -10.85 -6.83 -17.16
CA ASN A 542 -11.81 -5.78 -16.83
C ASN A 542 -11.63 -5.28 -15.39
N CYS A 543 -11.84 -3.99 -15.17
CA CYS A 543 -11.77 -3.35 -13.84
C CYS A 543 -10.44 -3.56 -13.10
N ALA A 544 -9.33 -3.88 -13.79
CA ALA A 544 -8.07 -4.29 -13.16
C ALA A 544 -7.59 -3.29 -12.09
N PHE A 545 -7.77 -1.99 -12.33
CA PHE A 545 -7.42 -0.89 -11.42
C PHE A 545 -8.60 0.07 -11.15
N SER A 546 -9.83 -0.35 -11.44
CA SER A 546 -11.02 0.50 -11.23
C SER A 546 -11.08 1.01 -9.79
N SER A 547 -11.39 2.31 -9.62
CA SER A 547 -11.53 2.98 -8.32
C SER A 547 -10.24 3.01 -7.47
N CYS A 548 -9.07 3.03 -8.13
CA CYS A 548 -7.79 3.33 -7.49
C CYS A 548 -7.56 4.85 -7.49
N SER A 549 -8.37 5.59 -6.75
CA SER A 549 -8.40 7.06 -6.77
C SER A 549 -7.12 7.75 -6.26
N GLY A 550 -6.23 7.03 -5.59
CA GLY A 550 -4.97 7.57 -5.09
C GLY A 550 -3.83 7.62 -6.12
N PHE A 551 -3.97 6.97 -7.28
CA PHE A 551 -2.94 7.08 -8.32
C PHE A 551 -2.87 8.50 -8.89
N THR A 552 -1.66 8.95 -9.20
CA THR A 552 -1.37 10.29 -9.73
C THR A 552 -0.38 10.20 -10.89
N GLY A 553 -0.10 11.34 -11.54
CA GLY A 553 0.87 11.40 -12.62
C GLY A 553 0.34 10.90 -13.95
N SER A 554 1.26 10.49 -14.83
CA SER A 554 0.99 10.02 -16.18
C SER A 554 0.87 8.49 -16.23
N LEU A 555 0.14 7.99 -17.23
CA LEU A 555 0.02 6.55 -17.48
C LEU A 555 0.49 6.21 -18.89
N SER A 556 1.35 5.20 -19.04
CA SER A 556 1.77 4.64 -20.33
C SER A 556 1.34 3.19 -20.44
N ILE A 557 0.66 2.86 -21.53
CA ILE A 557 0.22 1.50 -21.82
C ILE A 557 1.33 0.72 -22.52
N PRO A 558 1.77 -0.45 -21.99
CA PRO A 558 2.86 -1.23 -22.56
C PRO A 558 2.47 -1.91 -23.88
N GLN A 559 3.47 -2.15 -24.74
CA GLN A 559 3.31 -2.68 -26.10
C GLN A 559 2.56 -4.04 -26.17
N GLY A 560 2.58 -4.83 -25.10
CA GLY A 560 1.90 -6.11 -25.04
C GLY A 560 0.38 -6.01 -24.95
N ILE A 561 -0.19 -4.85 -24.59
CA ILE A 561 -1.63 -4.62 -24.45
C ILE A 561 -2.17 -4.02 -25.73
N THR A 562 -2.85 -4.81 -26.55
CA THR A 562 -3.39 -4.38 -27.86
C THR A 562 -4.87 -3.99 -27.81
N ALA A 563 -5.54 -4.23 -26.69
CA ALA A 563 -6.90 -3.77 -26.41
C ALA A 563 -7.00 -3.37 -24.93
N LEU A 564 -7.68 -2.27 -24.66
CA LEU A 564 -7.99 -1.83 -23.30
C LEU A 564 -9.30 -2.47 -22.85
N PRO A 565 -9.30 -3.22 -21.74
CA PRO A 565 -10.52 -3.86 -21.23
C PRO A 565 -11.46 -2.84 -20.56
N SER A 566 -12.71 -3.24 -20.38
CA SER A 566 -13.72 -2.37 -19.76
C SER A 566 -13.32 -1.98 -18.36
N GLU A 567 -13.55 -0.70 -18.02
CA GLU A 567 -13.30 -0.12 -16.70
C GLU A 567 -11.87 -0.31 -16.17
N ALA A 568 -10.89 -0.59 -17.05
CA ALA A 568 -9.53 -0.94 -16.63
C ALA A 568 -8.93 0.07 -15.64
N PHE A 569 -9.21 1.37 -15.82
CA PHE A 569 -8.74 2.47 -14.99
C PHE A 569 -9.88 3.43 -14.58
N HIS A 570 -11.14 2.98 -14.63
CA HIS A 570 -12.28 3.81 -14.26
C HIS A 570 -12.12 4.39 -12.84
N ASN A 571 -12.44 5.68 -12.65
CA ASN A 571 -12.33 6.40 -11.36
C ASN A 571 -10.91 6.35 -10.74
N CYS A 572 -9.86 6.43 -11.54
CA CYS A 572 -8.50 6.61 -11.05
C CYS A 572 -8.12 8.10 -10.95
N GLY A 573 -7.20 8.44 -10.04
CA GLY A 573 -6.81 9.82 -9.75
C GLY A 573 -5.69 10.39 -10.62
N PHE A 574 -5.42 9.84 -11.81
CA PHE A 574 -4.36 10.33 -12.70
C PHE A 574 -4.56 11.81 -13.05
N ASN A 575 -3.49 12.60 -13.02
CA ASN A 575 -3.53 14.03 -13.31
C ASN A 575 -2.43 14.48 -14.28
N GLY A 576 -1.77 13.53 -14.93
CA GLY A 576 -0.76 13.73 -15.97
C GLY A 576 -1.29 13.34 -17.35
N THR A 577 -0.39 12.92 -18.25
CA THR A 577 -0.70 12.53 -19.62
C THR A 577 -0.98 11.04 -19.78
N LEU A 578 -1.81 10.68 -20.76
CA LEU A 578 -2.05 9.31 -21.18
C LEU A 578 -1.26 9.00 -22.46
N THR A 579 -0.41 7.98 -22.42
CA THR A 579 0.37 7.54 -23.59
C THR A 579 -0.14 6.19 -24.08
N LEU A 580 -0.65 6.17 -25.31
CA LEU A 580 -1.15 5.02 -26.04
C LEU A 580 -0.23 4.69 -27.22
N HIS A 581 0.16 3.44 -27.37
CA HIS A 581 1.01 3.04 -28.52
C HIS A 581 0.17 2.60 -29.74
N ASN A 582 0.75 2.64 -30.93
CA ASN A 582 0.05 2.36 -32.17
C ASN A 582 -0.45 0.91 -32.38
N GLY A 583 -0.14 -0.01 -31.48
CA GLY A 583 -0.65 -1.40 -31.53
C GLY A 583 -2.05 -1.58 -30.92
N ILE A 584 -2.62 -0.54 -30.28
CA ILE A 584 -3.95 -0.62 -29.65
C ILE A 584 -5.01 -0.48 -30.73
N THR A 585 -5.95 -1.43 -30.77
CA THR A 585 -7.03 -1.49 -31.76
C THR A 585 -8.42 -1.24 -31.18
N ASN A 586 -8.58 -1.41 -29.88
CA ASN A 586 -9.87 -1.28 -29.21
C ASN A 586 -9.69 -0.66 -27.80
N ILE A 587 -10.58 0.27 -27.45
CA ILE A 587 -10.71 0.82 -26.09
C ILE A 587 -12.14 0.58 -25.66
N ALA A 588 -12.32 -0.33 -24.69
CA ALA A 588 -13.64 -0.80 -24.25
C ALA A 588 -14.34 0.22 -23.33
N ASN A 589 -15.56 -0.15 -22.88
CA ASN A 589 -16.40 0.74 -22.07
C ASN A 589 -15.69 1.22 -20.82
N ASP A 590 -15.83 2.53 -20.54
CA ASP A 590 -15.33 3.18 -19.32
C ASP A 590 -13.82 3.02 -19.06
N ALA A 591 -13.02 2.57 -20.05
CA ALA A 591 -11.62 2.18 -19.83
C ALA A 591 -10.79 3.27 -19.12
N PHE A 592 -11.02 4.55 -19.43
CA PHE A 592 -10.37 5.72 -18.85
C PHE A 592 -11.36 6.78 -18.37
N ALA A 593 -12.60 6.39 -18.06
CA ALA A 593 -13.60 7.34 -17.58
C ALA A 593 -13.24 7.85 -16.16
N ASN A 594 -13.51 9.14 -15.92
CA ASN A 594 -13.29 9.79 -14.62
C ASN A 594 -11.85 9.70 -14.11
N CYS A 595 -10.86 9.88 -14.99
CA CYS A 595 -9.44 9.72 -14.65
C CYS A 595 -8.65 11.02 -14.50
N HIS A 596 -9.22 12.17 -14.86
CA HIS A 596 -8.59 13.50 -14.79
C HIS A 596 -7.29 13.67 -15.60
N PHE A 597 -7.07 12.84 -16.65
CA PHE A 597 -5.93 12.99 -17.54
C PHE A 597 -5.90 14.37 -18.21
N LYS A 598 -4.69 14.91 -18.40
CA LYS A 598 -4.44 16.26 -18.95
C LYS A 598 -3.56 16.20 -20.20
N GLY A 599 -3.47 17.36 -20.88
CA GLY A 599 -2.65 17.49 -22.07
C GLY A 599 -3.32 16.94 -23.32
N GLU A 600 -2.56 16.79 -24.39
CA GLU A 600 -3.08 16.30 -25.66
C GLU A 600 -3.30 14.78 -25.62
N LEU A 601 -4.45 14.34 -26.17
CA LEU A 601 -4.74 12.93 -26.33
C LEU A 601 -4.34 12.47 -27.74
N HIS A 602 -3.29 11.67 -27.81
CA HIS A 602 -2.83 11.06 -29.07
C HIS A 602 -3.40 9.64 -29.20
N LEU A 603 -4.39 9.50 -30.10
CA LEU A 603 -5.01 8.21 -30.38
C LEU A 603 -4.12 7.32 -31.27
N PRO A 604 -4.09 6.00 -31.02
CA PRO A 604 -3.33 5.04 -31.86
C PRO A 604 -3.79 5.04 -33.31
N LYS A 605 -2.84 4.99 -34.25
CA LYS A 605 -3.16 4.96 -35.70
C LYS A 605 -3.92 3.70 -36.13
N SER A 606 -3.85 2.61 -35.37
CA SER A 606 -4.56 1.35 -35.63
C SER A 606 -5.90 1.24 -34.88
N LEU A 607 -6.30 2.28 -34.14
CA LEU A 607 -7.52 2.23 -33.33
C LEU A 607 -8.77 2.13 -34.22
N LYS A 608 -9.62 1.14 -33.96
CA LYS A 608 -10.86 0.86 -34.70
C LYS A 608 -12.10 1.22 -33.91
N VAL A 609 -12.08 0.97 -32.61
CA VAL A 609 -13.26 1.10 -31.75
C VAL A 609 -12.92 1.90 -30.49
N ILE A 610 -13.72 2.91 -30.23
CA ILE A 610 -13.80 3.63 -28.97
C ILE A 610 -15.21 3.40 -28.43
N SER A 611 -15.32 2.63 -27.35
CA SER A 611 -16.60 2.19 -26.80
C SER A 611 -17.25 3.27 -25.91
N GLU A 612 -18.37 2.92 -25.28
CA GLU A 612 -19.13 3.81 -24.41
C GLU A 612 -18.28 4.34 -23.24
N ASN A 613 -18.40 5.65 -22.95
CA ASN A 613 -17.70 6.38 -21.88
C ASN A 613 -16.15 6.26 -21.89
N ALA A 614 -15.52 5.71 -22.92
CA ALA A 614 -14.10 5.29 -22.90
C ALA A 614 -13.14 6.36 -22.39
N PHE A 615 -13.37 7.64 -22.70
CA PHE A 615 -12.60 8.81 -22.24
C PHE A 615 -13.47 9.86 -21.55
N CYS A 616 -14.66 9.49 -21.08
CA CYS A 616 -15.60 10.41 -20.45
C CYS A 616 -14.97 11.08 -19.21
N ASN A 617 -15.28 12.37 -19.03
CA ASN A 617 -14.92 13.16 -17.86
C ASN A 617 -13.39 13.12 -17.54
N ASN A 618 -12.62 13.66 -18.49
CA ASN A 618 -11.18 13.93 -18.36
C ASN A 618 -10.90 15.42 -18.64
N ASP A 619 -9.68 15.84 -18.37
CA ASP A 619 -9.19 17.20 -18.60
C ASP A 619 -8.32 17.30 -19.87
N PHE A 620 -8.52 16.42 -20.87
CA PHE A 620 -7.77 16.48 -22.12
C PHE A 620 -7.92 17.85 -22.81
N SER A 621 -6.83 18.33 -23.41
CA SER A 621 -6.75 19.64 -24.06
C SER A 621 -6.08 19.52 -25.42
N GLY A 622 -6.10 20.60 -26.21
CA GLY A 622 -5.54 20.58 -27.56
C GLY A 622 -6.49 19.97 -28.59
N THR A 623 -5.99 19.74 -29.80
CA THR A 623 -6.75 19.24 -30.93
C THR A 623 -6.84 17.72 -30.89
N LEU A 624 -8.05 17.16 -30.90
CA LEU A 624 -8.27 15.73 -31.00
C LEU A 624 -8.22 15.28 -32.47
N THR A 625 -7.22 14.45 -32.81
CA THR A 625 -7.11 13.83 -34.12
C THR A 625 -7.60 12.38 -34.07
N LEU A 626 -8.69 12.09 -34.80
CA LEU A 626 -9.23 10.73 -34.92
C LEU A 626 -8.47 9.96 -36.02
N PRO A 627 -8.05 8.71 -35.77
CA PRO A 627 -7.30 7.94 -36.78
C PRO A 627 -8.24 7.46 -37.90
N SER A 628 -7.73 7.40 -39.14
CA SER A 628 -8.50 6.98 -40.32
C SER A 628 -9.00 5.53 -40.26
N THR A 629 -8.49 4.73 -39.36
CA THR A 629 -8.95 3.34 -39.13
C THR A 629 -10.14 3.24 -38.21
N LEU A 630 -10.59 4.37 -37.61
CA LEU A 630 -11.69 4.37 -36.64
C LEU A 630 -13.01 4.13 -37.34
N THR A 631 -13.78 3.15 -36.86
CA THR A 631 -15.10 2.77 -37.41
C THR A 631 -16.24 3.04 -36.43
N HIS A 632 -15.92 3.15 -35.13
CA HIS A 632 -16.96 3.28 -34.10
C HIS A 632 -16.57 4.27 -33.01
N ILE A 633 -17.50 5.20 -32.69
CA ILE A 633 -17.44 6.12 -31.57
C ILE A 633 -18.69 5.90 -30.70
N GLY A 634 -18.52 5.33 -29.51
CA GLY A 634 -19.60 4.95 -28.58
C GLY A 634 -20.28 6.14 -27.92
N SER A 635 -21.35 5.85 -27.18
CA SER A 635 -22.07 6.87 -26.38
C SER A 635 -21.15 7.47 -25.33
N ASN A 636 -21.24 8.79 -25.10
CA ASN A 636 -20.43 9.55 -24.15
C ASN A 636 -18.90 9.38 -24.30
N ALA A 637 -18.38 8.84 -25.41
CA ALA A 637 -16.99 8.43 -25.56
C ALA A 637 -15.97 9.51 -25.15
N PHE A 638 -16.25 10.78 -25.43
CA PHE A 638 -15.45 11.94 -25.07
C PHE A 638 -16.24 13.00 -24.28
N ALA A 639 -17.40 12.65 -23.75
CA ALA A 639 -18.22 13.62 -23.04
C ALA A 639 -17.45 14.23 -21.84
N TYR A 640 -17.73 15.51 -21.54
CA TYR A 640 -17.11 16.28 -20.45
C TYR A 640 -15.58 16.49 -20.56
N ASN A 641 -15.03 16.44 -21.79
CA ASN A 641 -13.66 16.90 -22.09
C ASN A 641 -13.70 18.35 -22.56
N TRP A 642 -14.03 19.25 -21.68
CA TRP A 642 -14.38 20.65 -21.99
C TRP A 642 -13.22 21.49 -22.57
N ARG A 643 -11.96 20.99 -22.49
CA ARG A 643 -10.76 21.66 -23.02
C ARG A 643 -10.30 21.15 -24.39
N LEU A 644 -10.97 20.15 -24.97
CA LEU A 644 -10.71 19.75 -26.36
C LEU A 644 -11.10 20.92 -27.27
N MET A 645 -10.20 21.31 -28.19
CA MET A 645 -10.34 22.51 -29.04
C MET A 645 -10.07 22.19 -30.52
N GLY A 646 -10.23 23.19 -31.35
CA GLY A 646 -9.98 23.11 -32.80
C GLY A 646 -11.11 22.40 -33.55
N ILE A 647 -10.80 21.99 -34.78
CA ILE A 647 -11.78 21.35 -35.67
C ILE A 647 -11.66 19.86 -35.55
N LEU A 648 -12.78 19.18 -35.23
CA LEU A 648 -12.88 17.74 -35.17
C LEU A 648 -13.18 17.17 -36.57
N ASP A 649 -12.23 16.47 -37.17
CA ASP A 649 -12.39 15.79 -38.46
C ASP A 649 -12.78 14.32 -38.22
N ILE A 650 -14.02 13.94 -38.62
CA ILE A 650 -14.56 12.60 -38.44
C ILE A 650 -14.10 11.72 -39.65
N PRO A 651 -13.42 10.58 -39.37
CA PRO A 651 -12.93 9.72 -40.43
C PRO A 651 -14.03 9.08 -41.30
N GLN A 652 -13.69 8.78 -42.56
CA GLN A 652 -14.61 8.22 -43.57
C GLN A 652 -15.24 6.89 -43.18
N GLU A 653 -14.55 6.09 -42.38
CA GLU A 653 -15.00 4.78 -41.93
C GLU A 653 -16.01 4.85 -40.76
N VAL A 654 -16.26 6.06 -40.20
CA VAL A 654 -17.21 6.24 -39.09
C VAL A 654 -18.58 6.49 -39.66
N GLU A 655 -19.48 5.50 -39.58
CA GLU A 655 -20.85 5.57 -40.07
C GLU A 655 -21.80 6.22 -39.07
N SER A 656 -21.49 6.14 -37.76
CA SER A 656 -22.34 6.71 -36.71
C SER A 656 -21.57 7.24 -35.53
N ILE A 657 -22.09 8.28 -34.90
CA ILE A 657 -21.60 8.88 -33.67
C ILE A 657 -22.62 8.56 -32.56
N GLY A 658 -22.14 8.02 -31.43
CA GLY A 658 -22.95 7.62 -30.27
C GLY A 658 -23.68 8.79 -29.62
N GLU A 659 -24.64 8.45 -28.75
CA GLU A 659 -25.38 9.41 -27.96
C GLU A 659 -24.43 10.22 -27.04
N ASN A 660 -24.56 11.55 -26.99
CA ASN A 660 -23.71 12.43 -26.18
C ASN A 660 -22.19 12.27 -26.38
N ALA A 661 -21.73 11.67 -27.47
CA ALA A 661 -20.31 11.25 -27.66
C ALA A 661 -19.29 12.35 -27.38
N PHE A 662 -19.59 13.61 -27.73
CA PHE A 662 -18.76 14.79 -27.48
C PHE A 662 -19.50 15.85 -26.65
N SER A 663 -20.55 15.47 -25.92
CA SER A 663 -21.30 16.41 -25.08
C SER A 663 -20.37 17.12 -24.11
N ASN A 664 -20.59 18.44 -23.90
CA ASN A 664 -19.74 19.28 -23.04
C ASN A 664 -18.27 19.42 -23.47
N CYS A 665 -17.92 19.19 -24.75
CA CYS A 665 -16.64 19.57 -25.32
C CYS A 665 -16.70 21.06 -25.75
N LYS A 666 -16.72 21.96 -24.78
CA LYS A 666 -17.11 23.37 -24.93
C LYS A 666 -16.20 24.21 -25.83
N MET A 667 -14.95 23.79 -26.03
CA MET A 667 -13.94 24.53 -26.78
C MET A 667 -13.74 24.00 -28.21
N LEU A 668 -14.48 22.98 -28.67
CA LEU A 668 -14.47 22.57 -30.07
C LEU A 668 -14.97 23.71 -30.94
N GLU A 669 -14.22 24.03 -32.01
CA GLU A 669 -14.45 25.18 -32.90
C GLU A 669 -15.21 24.80 -34.16
N GLY A 670 -15.15 23.55 -34.60
CA GLY A 670 -15.86 23.08 -35.76
C GLY A 670 -15.86 21.57 -35.92
N ILE A 671 -16.64 21.08 -36.86
CA ILE A 671 -16.74 19.66 -37.19
C ILE A 671 -16.71 19.49 -38.71
N ILE A 672 -15.95 18.50 -39.17
CA ILE A 672 -15.96 18.02 -40.55
C ILE A 672 -16.55 16.59 -40.52
N PHE A 673 -17.70 16.42 -41.16
CA PHE A 673 -18.33 15.10 -41.29
C PHE A 673 -17.91 14.44 -42.60
N PRO A 674 -17.71 13.11 -42.63
CA PRO A 674 -17.54 12.36 -43.85
C PRO A 674 -18.87 12.26 -44.64
N GLU A 675 -18.77 12.09 -45.97
CA GLU A 675 -19.94 11.84 -46.82
C GLU A 675 -20.66 10.55 -46.47
N SER A 676 -19.94 9.56 -45.91
CA SER A 676 -20.45 8.27 -45.44
C SER A 676 -21.24 8.30 -44.17
N MET A 677 -21.32 9.46 -43.49
CA MET A 677 -22.02 9.56 -42.20
C MET A 677 -23.51 9.29 -42.31
N GLU A 678 -23.98 8.22 -41.72
CA GLU A 678 -25.39 7.83 -41.76
C GLU A 678 -26.17 8.37 -40.56
N THR A 679 -25.59 8.40 -39.37
CA THR A 679 -26.31 8.70 -38.12
C THR A 679 -25.48 9.50 -37.12
N ILE A 680 -26.02 10.60 -36.65
CA ILE A 680 -25.57 11.33 -35.46
C ILE A 680 -26.68 11.15 -34.41
N ARG A 681 -26.33 10.45 -33.31
CA ARG A 681 -27.33 10.19 -32.25
C ARG A 681 -27.59 11.40 -31.37
N GLN A 682 -28.66 11.35 -30.59
CA GLN A 682 -29.13 12.43 -29.75
C GLN A 682 -28.01 12.99 -28.87
N GLY A 683 -27.89 14.31 -28.78
CA GLY A 683 -26.98 15.01 -27.91
C GLY A 683 -25.49 14.85 -28.24
N ALA A 684 -25.11 14.22 -29.38
CA ALA A 684 -23.71 13.91 -29.70
C ALA A 684 -22.75 15.10 -29.50
N PHE A 685 -23.21 16.33 -29.73
CA PHE A 685 -22.47 17.59 -29.54
C PHE A 685 -23.21 18.57 -28.63
N ASN A 686 -24.03 18.07 -27.70
CA ASN A 686 -24.76 18.92 -26.76
C ASN A 686 -23.75 19.75 -25.93
N GLU A 687 -24.09 21.04 -25.71
CA GLU A 687 -23.25 22.00 -24.95
C GLU A 687 -21.82 22.24 -25.53
N CYS A 688 -21.60 21.97 -26.82
CA CYS A 688 -20.38 22.34 -27.52
C CYS A 688 -20.46 23.77 -28.03
N TYR A 689 -20.48 24.75 -27.15
CA TYR A 689 -20.76 26.17 -27.45
C TYR A 689 -19.73 26.86 -28.35
N GLY A 690 -18.52 26.27 -28.49
CA GLY A 690 -17.44 26.80 -29.34
C GLY A 690 -17.65 26.53 -30.84
N ILE A 691 -18.51 25.56 -31.20
CA ILE A 691 -18.72 25.17 -32.59
C ILE A 691 -19.34 26.31 -33.39
N ASN A 692 -18.59 26.83 -34.33
CA ASN A 692 -18.95 27.89 -35.24
C ASN A 692 -18.93 27.47 -36.72
N SER A 693 -18.43 26.28 -37.03
CA SER A 693 -18.38 25.75 -38.39
C SER A 693 -18.72 24.26 -38.45
N ILE A 694 -19.57 23.90 -39.39
CA ILE A 694 -19.92 22.49 -39.68
C ILE A 694 -19.83 22.33 -41.19
N THR A 695 -18.98 21.38 -41.63
CA THR A 695 -18.74 21.08 -43.05
C THR A 695 -18.89 19.60 -43.33
N VAL A 696 -19.15 19.25 -44.58
CA VAL A 696 -19.12 17.86 -45.07
C VAL A 696 -17.98 17.72 -46.05
N SER A 697 -17.11 16.75 -45.86
CA SER A 697 -15.97 16.48 -46.73
C SER A 697 -16.44 15.73 -47.97
N TYR A 698 -16.45 16.41 -49.13
CA TYR A 698 -16.70 15.78 -50.42
C TYR A 698 -15.37 15.30 -51.02
N THR A 699 -15.03 14.04 -50.90
CA THR A 699 -13.78 13.46 -51.39
C THR A 699 -13.83 13.06 -52.89
N HIS A 700 -14.98 13.14 -53.56
CA HIS A 700 -15.18 12.76 -54.97
C HIS A 700 -15.77 13.87 -55.81
N LEU A 701 -14.97 14.89 -56.15
CA LEU A 701 -15.09 15.62 -57.41
C LEU A 701 -13.76 15.49 -58.14
N ARG A 702 -13.43 14.31 -58.65
CA ARG A 702 -12.71 14.29 -59.94
C ARG A 702 -13.76 14.48 -61.02
N ALA A 703 -13.86 15.71 -61.45
CA ALA A 703 -14.50 16.03 -62.70
C ALA A 703 -13.88 15.15 -63.79
N HIS A 704 -14.66 14.28 -64.37
CA HIS A 704 -14.42 13.84 -65.73
C HIS A 704 -14.78 15.03 -66.62
N GLU A 705 -13.81 15.95 -66.82
CA GLU A 705 -13.82 16.80 -67.99
C GLU A 705 -13.20 15.98 -69.13
N THR A 706 -14.04 15.55 -70.03
CA THR A 706 -13.69 15.24 -71.40
C THR A 706 -14.18 16.34 -72.28
#